data_6f671dbbd260b0db0604323a37f43d06
#
_entry.id   6f671dbbd260b0db0604323a37f43d06
#
_cell.length_a   1.000
_cell.length_b   1.000
_cell.length_c   1.000
_cell.angle_alpha   90.00
_cell.angle_beta   90.00
_cell.angle_gamma   90.00
#
_symmetry.space_group_name_H-M   'P 1'
#
loop_
_entity.id
_entity.type
_entity.pdbx_description
1 polymer ?
#
loop_
_entity_poly.entity_id
_entity_poly.type
_entity_poly.pdbx_seq_one_letter_code
_entity_poly.pdbx_strand_id
1 'polypeptide(L)'
;MPSMAANNFSRNTHQNQTKGDFVSRKQMIEQQRKNLPIAAVERRLVEEVRNNDTLIIVGETGSGKTTQLPQYLFKWGFCRDGGVIGITQPRRVAAITVAKRVAEECGIPLGQKVGYAIRFEDVTSGQTKIKYMTDGLLLREALLDPYLSKYSVIIVDEAHERTIHTDVLLGLLKNVQKTRSKSINGVVNTDHNNSNNGHALEERIDNQNDGILKSCQVKKYNPLKLIIMSASLDARVFSEYFGGAKAVHVQGRQFPVDIFYTHKPETDCIDAALITIFQIHLEEGPGDVLVFLTGQEEIESVERLIHERLRQLPECSRKLLTFPIFSSLPSEKQMRVFMPSPAGHRKVILATNIAETSVTIPGIRYVVDPGLVKARTYDPKMGVDSLIIVTTSKAQALQRSGRAGRDGPGKCYRLYQESFFEKLTDSTLPEIKRCDLSNVVLQLKALGIDDVINFDFIEKPDRSGESVTKHAFKEFEEASDRHQRFKFLHDCLYLSQSRNALKSFASPEGDHLTLLNVYRAADEFFQKNKMVHSEEKAEKNLRKWCKDNYINSRSLKHARDIHSQIVRNVEQMGLRVTSCEDDTLLLRRCLAASFFLKAAMKQPDGAYRVTLSGLIVQIHPSSVLFRAKPECIVFNELVHTNHSYVRNVSRIDYLWLVELAPHLYAVQD
;
A
#
# COMPACT_ATOMS: atom_id res chain seq x y z
N MET A 1 35.95 52.81 -13.94
CA MET A 1 34.84 52.36 -13.08
C MET A 1 33.52 52.75 -13.68
N PRO A 2 32.78 51.80 -14.26
CA PRO A 2 31.39 51.55 -13.91
C PRO A 2 31.05 50.06 -14.13
N SER A 3 31.03 49.21 -13.09
CA SER A 3 30.52 47.82 -13.23
C SER A 3 29.92 47.21 -11.96
N MET A 4 29.74 47.98 -10.88
CA MET A 4 29.11 47.44 -9.66
C MET A 4 27.63 47.80 -9.48
N ALA A 5 27.06 48.70 -10.27
CA ALA A 5 25.64 49.10 -10.12
C ALA A 5 24.65 48.18 -10.88
N ALA A 6 25.08 47.54 -11.97
CA ALA A 6 24.19 46.69 -12.79
C ALA A 6 23.87 45.33 -12.17
N ASN A 7 24.76 44.76 -11.34
CA ASN A 7 24.55 43.45 -10.71
C ASN A 7 23.63 43.47 -9.48
N ASN A 8 23.40 44.59 -8.86
CA ASN A 8 22.48 44.73 -7.73
C ASN A 8 21.02 44.95 -8.16
N PHE A 9 20.80 45.53 -9.35
CA PHE A 9 19.44 45.74 -9.86
C PHE A 9 18.79 44.44 -10.38
N SER A 10 19.57 43.55 -10.99
CA SER A 10 19.06 42.27 -11.49
C SER A 10 18.80 41.24 -10.35
N ARG A 11 19.57 41.29 -9.25
CA ARG A 11 19.31 40.43 -8.07
C ARG A 11 18.06 40.85 -7.29
N ASN A 12 17.79 42.17 -7.17
CA ASN A 12 16.59 42.66 -6.49
C ASN A 12 15.31 42.46 -7.31
N THR A 13 15.34 42.50 -8.63
CA THR A 13 14.18 42.19 -9.48
C THR A 13 13.83 40.69 -9.46
N HIS A 14 14.81 39.79 -9.48
CA HIS A 14 14.53 38.34 -9.32
C HIS A 14 14.01 37.97 -7.92
N GLN A 15 14.51 38.60 -6.85
CA GLN A 15 14.01 38.39 -5.50
C GLN A 15 12.60 38.96 -5.27
N ASN A 16 12.25 40.05 -5.91
CA ASN A 16 10.91 40.64 -5.82
C ASN A 16 9.88 39.86 -6.69
N GLN A 17 10.28 39.37 -7.86
CA GLN A 17 9.42 38.51 -8.67
C GLN A 17 9.12 37.18 -7.95
N THR A 18 10.13 36.52 -7.37
CA THR A 18 9.91 35.26 -6.60
C THR A 18 9.07 35.48 -5.33
N LYS A 19 9.17 36.64 -4.66
CA LYS A 19 8.29 36.97 -3.52
C LYS A 19 6.85 37.27 -3.96
N GLY A 20 6.66 37.98 -5.07
CA GLY A 20 5.35 38.26 -5.65
C GLY A 20 4.62 36.99 -6.08
N ASP A 21 5.32 36.07 -6.74
CA ASP A 21 4.80 34.80 -7.16
C ASP A 21 4.43 33.91 -5.96
N PHE A 22 5.21 33.92 -4.89
CA PHE A 22 4.94 33.16 -3.66
C PHE A 22 3.69 33.68 -2.92
N VAL A 23 3.52 34.99 -2.82
CA VAL A 23 2.35 35.60 -2.20
C VAL A 23 1.09 35.34 -3.01
N SER A 24 1.16 35.45 -4.34
CA SER A 24 0.07 35.15 -5.25
C SER A 24 -0.36 33.67 -5.14
N ARG A 25 0.60 32.74 -5.10
CA ARG A 25 0.34 31.29 -4.94
C ARG A 25 -0.34 30.98 -3.60
N LYS A 26 0.11 31.60 -2.51
CA LYS A 26 -0.49 31.43 -1.18
C LYS A 26 -1.94 31.90 -1.14
N GLN A 27 -2.23 33.05 -1.71
CA GLN A 27 -3.60 33.59 -1.81
C GLN A 27 -4.51 32.67 -2.64
N MET A 28 -3.99 32.16 -3.75
CA MET A 28 -4.73 31.23 -4.60
C MET A 28 -5.06 29.92 -3.84
N ILE A 29 -4.11 29.36 -3.11
CA ILE A 29 -4.31 28.17 -2.28
C ILE A 29 -5.38 28.42 -1.20
N GLU A 30 -5.29 29.57 -0.52
CA GLU A 30 -6.26 29.94 0.52
C GLU A 30 -7.68 30.10 -0.05
N GLN A 31 -7.80 30.68 -1.23
CA GLN A 31 -9.10 30.79 -1.93
C GLN A 31 -9.64 29.43 -2.35
N GLN A 32 -8.77 28.55 -2.88
CA GLN A 32 -9.14 27.18 -3.21
C GLN A 32 -9.69 26.44 -1.97
N ARG A 33 -9.03 26.55 -0.83
CA ARG A 33 -9.45 25.93 0.44
C ARG A 33 -10.79 26.43 0.91
N LYS A 34 -11.04 27.74 0.86
CA LYS A 34 -12.32 28.35 1.23
C LYS A 34 -13.48 27.89 0.34
N ASN A 35 -13.18 27.58 -0.92
CA ASN A 35 -14.19 27.14 -1.88
C ASN A 35 -14.50 25.63 -1.79
N LEU A 36 -13.77 24.86 -0.96
CA LEU A 36 -14.07 23.44 -0.77
C LEU A 36 -15.38 23.25 0.00
N PRO A 37 -16.22 22.28 -0.37
CA PRO A 37 -17.50 22.03 0.31
C PRO A 37 -17.38 21.82 1.82
N ILE A 38 -16.33 21.14 2.28
CA ILE A 38 -16.10 20.90 3.71
C ILE A 38 -15.88 22.20 4.51
N ALA A 39 -15.45 23.27 3.89
CA ALA A 39 -15.19 24.54 4.57
C ALA A 39 -16.45 25.14 5.19
N ALA A 40 -17.61 24.94 4.54
CA ALA A 40 -18.91 25.43 5.05
C ALA A 40 -19.34 24.75 6.35
N VAL A 41 -18.84 23.54 6.62
CA VAL A 41 -19.24 22.70 7.76
C VAL A 41 -18.13 22.53 8.80
N GLU A 42 -17.00 23.28 8.72
CA GLU A 42 -15.83 23.16 9.62
C GLU A 42 -16.22 23.10 11.09
N ARG A 43 -16.96 24.12 11.59
CA ARG A 43 -17.32 24.22 13.01
C ARG A 43 -18.18 23.03 13.46
N ARG A 44 -19.18 22.68 12.67
CA ARG A 44 -20.07 21.55 12.95
C ARG A 44 -19.31 20.23 13.03
N LEU A 45 -18.40 19.97 12.07
CA LEU A 45 -17.58 18.75 12.06
C LEU A 45 -16.70 18.65 13.29
N VAL A 46 -16.04 19.73 13.68
CA VAL A 46 -15.18 19.76 14.87
C VAL A 46 -15.98 19.50 16.15
N GLU A 47 -17.17 20.07 16.25
CA GLU A 47 -18.08 19.85 17.39
C GLU A 47 -18.55 18.39 17.43
N GLU A 48 -18.93 17.81 16.30
CA GLU A 48 -19.29 16.40 16.21
C GLU A 48 -18.14 15.45 16.63
N VAL A 49 -16.91 15.75 16.24
CA VAL A 49 -15.72 14.97 16.68
C VAL A 49 -15.51 15.11 18.20
N ARG A 50 -15.77 16.27 18.80
CA ARG A 50 -15.66 16.43 20.27
C ARG A 50 -16.69 15.60 21.00
N ASN A 51 -17.93 15.58 20.51
CA ASN A 51 -19.06 14.98 21.19
C ASN A 51 -19.16 13.46 20.99
N ASN A 52 -18.50 12.92 19.96
CA ASN A 52 -18.56 11.50 19.65
C ASN A 52 -17.16 10.88 19.71
N ASP A 53 -17.03 9.66 20.23
CA ASP A 53 -15.78 8.93 20.24
C ASP A 53 -15.50 8.31 18.87
N THR A 54 -16.55 7.86 18.19
CA THR A 54 -16.48 7.39 16.79
C THR A 54 -17.43 8.22 15.94
N LEU A 55 -16.92 8.73 14.81
CA LEU A 55 -17.68 9.50 13.85
C LEU A 55 -17.45 8.98 12.43
N ILE A 56 -18.54 8.83 11.68
CA ILE A 56 -18.47 8.45 10.26
C ILE A 56 -18.70 9.70 9.43
N ILE A 57 -17.78 10.02 8.53
CA ILE A 57 -17.89 11.15 7.62
C ILE A 57 -18.07 10.64 6.20
N VAL A 58 -19.23 10.88 5.68
CA VAL A 58 -19.63 10.47 4.34
C VAL A 58 -19.53 11.65 3.39
N GLY A 59 -19.05 11.44 2.22
CA GLY A 59 -19.04 12.49 1.20
C GLY A 59 -18.20 12.12 0.01
N GLU A 60 -18.53 12.75 -1.09
CA GLU A 60 -17.88 12.52 -2.36
C GLU A 60 -16.38 12.86 -2.34
N THR A 61 -15.62 12.22 -3.22
CA THR A 61 -14.23 12.57 -3.44
C THR A 61 -14.12 14.00 -4.00
N GLY A 62 -13.12 14.76 -3.51
CA GLY A 62 -12.96 16.18 -3.88
C GLY A 62 -13.69 17.17 -2.98
N SER A 63 -14.52 16.72 -2.01
CA SER A 63 -15.12 17.62 -0.99
C SER A 63 -14.11 18.25 -0.02
N GLY A 64 -12.88 17.77 0.00
CA GLY A 64 -11.78 18.26 0.86
C GLY A 64 -11.63 17.53 2.18
N LYS A 65 -12.34 16.41 2.41
CA LYS A 65 -12.27 15.63 3.66
C LYS A 65 -10.84 15.28 4.05
N THR A 66 -10.12 14.62 3.17
CA THR A 66 -8.78 14.10 3.40
C THR A 66 -7.75 15.21 3.68
N THR A 67 -7.88 16.37 3.04
CA THR A 67 -6.92 17.47 3.19
C THR A 67 -7.27 18.43 4.30
N GLN A 68 -8.55 18.80 4.47
CA GLN A 68 -8.95 19.88 5.37
C GLN A 68 -9.28 19.40 6.79
N LEU A 69 -9.94 18.27 6.94
CA LEU A 69 -10.35 17.79 8.28
C LEU A 69 -9.17 17.68 9.26
N PRO A 70 -8.02 17.07 8.92
CA PRO A 70 -6.89 17.00 9.84
C PRO A 70 -6.35 18.39 10.23
N GLN A 71 -6.39 19.36 9.29
CA GLN A 71 -5.98 20.73 9.57
C GLN A 71 -6.94 21.42 10.53
N TYR A 72 -8.25 21.19 10.39
CA TYR A 72 -9.26 21.72 11.31
C TYR A 72 -9.04 21.17 12.71
N LEU A 73 -8.92 19.85 12.84
CA LEU A 73 -8.68 19.20 14.13
C LEU A 73 -7.39 19.70 14.79
N PHE A 74 -6.32 19.89 14.04
CA PHE A 74 -5.09 20.48 14.54
C PHE A 74 -5.30 21.92 15.03
N LYS A 75 -5.94 22.77 14.23
CA LYS A 75 -6.28 24.16 14.55
C LYS A 75 -7.13 24.27 15.82
N TRP A 76 -8.08 23.36 16.01
CA TRP A 76 -9.00 23.33 17.15
C TRP A 76 -8.45 22.59 18.37
N GLY A 77 -7.18 22.18 18.36
CA GLY A 77 -6.45 21.78 19.54
C GLY A 77 -6.52 20.30 19.91
N PHE A 78 -6.83 19.39 18.97
CA PHE A 78 -6.82 17.94 19.24
C PHE A 78 -5.41 17.36 19.44
N CYS A 79 -4.34 18.14 19.27
CA CYS A 79 -2.94 17.76 19.55
C CYS A 79 -2.32 18.50 20.74
N ARG A 80 -3.11 19.15 21.60
CA ARG A 80 -2.57 20.01 22.69
C ARG A 80 -1.72 19.22 23.69
N ASP A 81 -2.10 17.99 24.00
CA ASP A 81 -1.41 17.13 24.97
C ASP A 81 -0.28 16.30 24.36
N GLY A 82 0.36 16.81 23.32
CA GLY A 82 1.44 16.09 22.66
C GLY A 82 0.96 15.07 21.60
N GLY A 83 -0.33 14.80 21.51
CA GLY A 83 -0.90 13.81 20.62
C GLY A 83 -0.70 14.13 19.13
N VAL A 84 -0.86 13.10 18.30
CA VAL A 84 -0.73 13.13 16.85
C VAL A 84 -2.09 12.78 16.23
N ILE A 85 -2.43 13.43 15.12
CA ILE A 85 -3.55 13.05 14.24
C ILE A 85 -2.95 12.11 13.19
N GLY A 86 -3.34 10.82 13.24
CA GLY A 86 -2.97 9.82 12.25
C GLY A 86 -4.05 9.70 11.19
N ILE A 87 -3.66 9.71 9.91
CA ILE A 87 -4.58 9.51 8.79
C ILE A 87 -4.08 8.33 7.97
N THR A 88 -4.91 7.28 7.86
CA THR A 88 -4.54 6.14 7.03
C THR A 88 -5.11 6.24 5.64
N GLN A 89 -4.40 5.65 4.68
CA GLN A 89 -4.76 5.57 3.28
C GLN A 89 -4.50 4.15 2.78
N PRO A 90 -5.36 3.55 1.98
CA PRO A 90 -5.13 2.22 1.45
C PRO A 90 -3.93 2.17 0.48
N ARG A 91 -3.60 3.32 -0.14
CA ARG A 91 -2.58 3.40 -1.20
C ARG A 91 -1.41 4.31 -0.83
N ARG A 92 -0.19 3.85 -1.10
CA ARG A 92 1.07 4.58 -0.82
C ARG A 92 1.10 5.97 -1.46
N VAL A 93 0.70 6.05 -2.74
CA VAL A 93 0.71 7.31 -3.50
C VAL A 93 -0.23 8.34 -2.88
N ALA A 94 -1.41 7.91 -2.42
CA ALA A 94 -2.35 8.79 -1.75
C ALA A 94 -1.74 9.40 -0.48
N ALA A 95 -1.16 8.58 0.40
CA ALA A 95 -0.50 9.07 1.62
C ALA A 95 0.57 10.14 1.31
N ILE A 96 1.42 9.89 0.30
CA ILE A 96 2.48 10.83 -0.10
C ILE A 96 1.90 12.13 -0.68
N THR A 97 0.99 12.02 -1.64
CA THR A 97 0.48 13.19 -2.38
C THR A 97 -0.35 14.10 -1.49
N VAL A 98 -1.19 13.51 -0.64
CA VAL A 98 -2.02 14.29 0.29
C VAL A 98 -1.16 14.95 1.35
N ALA A 99 -0.16 14.26 1.92
CA ALA A 99 0.76 14.87 2.88
C ALA A 99 1.53 16.06 2.27
N LYS A 100 2.04 15.91 1.05
CA LYS A 100 2.69 17.01 0.31
C LYS A 100 1.74 18.19 0.11
N ARG A 101 0.50 17.91 -0.32
CA ARG A 101 -0.51 18.95 -0.53
C ARG A 101 -0.85 19.70 0.76
N VAL A 102 -1.04 18.98 1.86
CA VAL A 102 -1.36 19.59 3.16
C VAL A 102 -0.17 20.38 3.71
N ALA A 103 1.06 19.90 3.54
CA ALA A 103 2.26 20.67 3.91
C ALA A 103 2.36 22.00 3.12
N GLU A 104 2.08 21.95 1.79
CA GLU A 104 2.01 23.14 0.93
C GLU A 104 0.91 24.10 1.39
N GLU A 105 -0.29 23.61 1.67
CA GLU A 105 -1.42 24.41 2.17
C GLU A 105 -1.12 25.08 3.52
N CYS A 106 -0.38 24.40 4.39
CA CYS A 106 0.07 24.94 5.67
C CYS A 106 1.28 25.89 5.53
N GLY A 107 1.92 25.93 4.36
CA GLY A 107 3.13 26.73 4.13
C GLY A 107 4.34 26.27 4.94
N ILE A 108 4.46 24.96 5.21
CA ILE A 108 5.53 24.35 6.02
C ILE A 108 6.27 23.27 5.23
N PRO A 109 7.56 23.06 5.50
CA PRO A 109 8.30 21.93 4.94
C PRO A 109 7.68 20.60 5.36
N LEU A 110 7.62 19.65 4.40
CA LEU A 110 7.19 18.29 4.66
C LEU A 110 8.17 17.61 5.64
N GLY A 111 7.64 16.79 6.56
CA GLY A 111 8.41 16.14 7.62
C GLY A 111 8.48 16.93 8.93
N GLN A 112 8.05 18.19 8.95
CA GLN A 112 7.88 18.96 10.18
C GLN A 112 6.51 18.69 10.82
N LYS A 113 5.62 19.69 10.89
CA LYS A 113 4.28 19.49 11.49
C LYS A 113 3.39 18.53 10.69
N VAL A 114 3.60 18.44 9.38
CA VAL A 114 2.93 17.51 8.48
C VAL A 114 3.96 16.57 7.90
N GLY A 115 3.72 15.27 8.01
CA GLY A 115 4.59 14.25 7.46
C GLY A 115 3.81 13.03 6.97
N TYR A 116 4.53 12.08 6.39
CA TYR A 116 3.96 10.79 6.02
C TYR A 116 4.92 9.66 6.34
N ALA A 117 4.36 8.48 6.51
CA ALA A 117 5.10 7.25 6.63
C ALA A 117 4.41 6.15 5.81
N ILE A 118 5.17 5.50 4.97
CA ILE A 118 4.76 4.34 4.19
C ILE A 118 5.82 3.25 4.35
N ARG A 119 5.55 2.07 3.83
CA ARG A 119 6.52 0.98 3.88
C ARG A 119 7.84 1.44 3.23
N PHE A 120 8.95 1.42 3.99
CA PHE A 120 10.31 1.78 3.60
C PHE A 120 10.57 3.28 3.34
N GLU A 121 9.65 4.14 3.67
CA GLU A 121 9.85 5.58 3.54
C GLU A 121 9.12 6.30 4.68
N ASP A 122 9.88 6.99 5.54
CA ASP A 122 9.35 7.76 6.65
C ASP A 122 9.88 9.20 6.57
N VAL A 123 8.96 10.13 6.35
CA VAL A 123 9.22 11.57 6.30
C VAL A 123 8.45 12.24 7.43
N THR A 124 8.82 11.88 8.66
CA THR A 124 8.28 12.46 9.89
C THR A 124 9.40 12.92 10.82
N SER A 125 9.07 13.70 11.84
CA SER A 125 9.97 14.14 12.89
C SER A 125 9.24 14.16 14.23
N GLY A 126 9.95 14.42 15.33
CA GLY A 126 9.35 14.62 16.66
C GLY A 126 8.35 15.78 16.73
N GLN A 127 8.35 16.67 15.73
CA GLN A 127 7.41 17.79 15.63
C GLN A 127 6.14 17.45 14.83
N THR A 128 6.06 16.27 14.22
CA THR A 128 4.94 15.89 13.37
C THR A 128 3.66 15.75 14.19
N LYS A 129 2.62 16.48 13.79
CA LYS A 129 1.30 16.51 14.42
C LYS A 129 0.20 15.96 13.51
N ILE A 130 0.39 16.03 12.21
CA ILE A 130 -0.47 15.42 11.19
C ILE A 130 0.36 14.42 10.43
N LYS A 131 0.04 13.14 10.58
CA LYS A 131 0.81 12.04 9.98
C LYS A 131 -0.06 11.22 9.05
N TYR A 132 0.24 11.26 7.76
CA TYR A 132 -0.36 10.37 6.76
C TYR A 132 0.41 9.07 6.69
N MET A 133 -0.29 7.95 6.56
CA MET A 133 0.35 6.63 6.48
C MET A 133 -0.54 5.62 5.76
N THR A 134 0.00 4.45 5.44
CA THR A 134 -0.82 3.35 4.93
C THR A 134 -1.44 2.54 6.08
N ASP A 135 -2.61 1.91 5.83
CA ASP A 135 -3.30 1.06 6.81
C ASP A 135 -2.36 0.01 7.40
N GLY A 136 -1.61 -0.70 6.53
CA GLY A 136 -0.66 -1.72 6.95
C GLY A 136 0.52 -1.18 7.78
N LEU A 137 0.85 0.12 7.68
CA LEU A 137 1.87 0.71 8.55
C LEU A 137 1.32 0.97 9.96
N LEU A 138 0.08 1.46 10.08
CA LEU A 138 -0.54 1.64 11.40
C LEU A 138 -0.73 0.31 12.12
N LEU A 139 -1.08 -0.76 11.40
CA LEU A 139 -1.10 -2.12 11.95
C LEU A 139 0.27 -2.56 12.49
N ARG A 140 1.36 -2.20 11.82
CA ARG A 140 2.72 -2.47 12.31
C ARG A 140 3.08 -1.63 13.54
N GLU A 141 2.66 -0.38 13.60
CA GLU A 141 2.87 0.44 14.80
C GLU A 141 2.13 -0.14 16.00
N ALA A 142 0.95 -0.72 15.80
CA ALA A 142 0.20 -1.39 16.84
C ALA A 142 0.89 -2.66 17.38
N LEU A 143 1.78 -3.30 16.62
CA LEU A 143 2.61 -4.40 17.13
C LEU A 143 3.60 -3.92 18.21
N LEU A 144 4.10 -2.69 18.10
CA LEU A 144 5.06 -2.10 19.03
C LEU A 144 4.36 -1.35 20.19
N ASP A 145 3.23 -0.73 19.89
CA ASP A 145 2.39 -0.01 20.85
C ASP A 145 0.93 -0.41 20.67
N PRO A 146 0.47 -1.50 21.32
CA PRO A 146 -0.90 -2.02 21.18
C PRO A 146 -1.99 -1.00 21.53
N TYR A 147 -1.65 0.02 22.30
CA TYR A 147 -2.58 1.09 22.68
C TYR A 147 -2.54 2.29 21.71
N LEU A 148 -1.60 2.33 20.75
CA LEU A 148 -1.40 3.46 19.84
C LEU A 148 -1.35 4.79 20.60
N SER A 149 -0.62 4.81 21.72
CA SER A 149 -0.65 5.83 22.78
C SER A 149 -0.33 7.25 22.29
N LYS A 150 0.49 7.37 21.25
CA LYS A 150 0.86 8.66 20.64
C LYS A 150 -0.27 9.36 19.86
N TYR A 151 -1.32 8.62 19.48
CA TYR A 151 -2.41 9.18 18.69
C TYR A 151 -3.55 9.70 19.58
N SER A 152 -3.96 10.94 19.35
CA SER A 152 -5.20 11.52 19.93
C SER A 152 -6.40 11.31 19.03
N VAL A 153 -6.17 11.35 17.71
CA VAL A 153 -7.19 11.09 16.69
C VAL A 153 -6.60 10.16 15.64
N ILE A 154 -7.38 9.16 15.23
CA ILE A 154 -7.09 8.35 14.05
C ILE A 154 -8.23 8.52 13.05
N ILE A 155 -7.85 8.80 11.82
CA ILE A 155 -8.77 8.93 10.67
C ILE A 155 -8.46 7.79 9.72
N VAL A 156 -9.43 6.90 9.50
CA VAL A 156 -9.35 5.85 8.49
C VAL A 156 -10.04 6.37 7.23
N ASP A 157 -9.27 6.69 6.22
CA ASP A 157 -9.79 7.28 4.98
C ASP A 157 -9.98 6.22 3.89
N GLU A 158 -10.88 6.50 2.94
CA GLU A 158 -11.27 5.61 1.84
C GLU A 158 -11.71 4.21 2.34
N ALA A 159 -12.36 4.14 3.51
CA ALA A 159 -12.75 2.88 4.16
C ALA A 159 -13.64 1.99 3.28
N HIS A 160 -14.35 2.58 2.30
CA HIS A 160 -15.18 1.86 1.33
C HIS A 160 -14.38 0.99 0.34
N GLU A 161 -13.06 1.16 0.22
CA GLU A 161 -12.24 0.24 -0.57
C GLU A 161 -12.20 -1.17 0.03
N ARG A 162 -12.53 -1.31 1.34
CA ARG A 162 -12.67 -2.60 2.04
C ARG A 162 -11.49 -3.52 1.77
N THR A 163 -10.26 -2.97 1.85
CA THR A 163 -9.05 -3.80 1.77
C THR A 163 -8.91 -4.65 3.04
N ILE A 164 -8.21 -5.77 2.95
CA ILE A 164 -7.93 -6.62 4.10
C ILE A 164 -7.33 -5.82 5.26
N HIS A 165 -6.33 -4.96 4.96
CA HIS A 165 -5.68 -4.15 5.99
C HIS A 165 -6.64 -3.14 6.63
N THR A 166 -7.54 -2.55 5.87
CA THR A 166 -8.55 -1.62 6.38
C THR A 166 -9.52 -2.32 7.32
N ASP A 167 -10.04 -3.50 6.95
CA ASP A 167 -11.00 -4.26 7.76
C ASP A 167 -10.36 -4.76 9.07
N VAL A 168 -9.13 -5.26 9.02
CA VAL A 168 -8.34 -5.64 10.21
C VAL A 168 -8.08 -4.42 11.11
N LEU A 169 -7.69 -3.30 10.51
CA LEU A 169 -7.39 -2.08 11.25
C LEU A 169 -8.62 -1.55 11.99
N LEU A 170 -9.80 -1.56 11.36
CA LEU A 170 -11.03 -1.11 11.99
C LEU A 170 -11.42 -1.96 13.19
N GLY A 171 -11.26 -3.29 13.11
CA GLY A 171 -11.47 -4.18 14.25
C GLY A 171 -10.48 -3.93 15.39
N LEU A 172 -9.21 -3.74 15.06
CA LEU A 172 -8.17 -3.40 16.02
C LEU A 172 -8.47 -2.06 16.72
N LEU A 173 -8.79 -1.00 15.97
CA LEU A 173 -9.07 0.33 16.50
C LEU A 173 -10.31 0.34 17.41
N LYS A 174 -11.33 -0.45 17.10
CA LYS A 174 -12.48 -0.65 17.98
C LYS A 174 -12.06 -1.23 19.34
N ASN A 175 -11.13 -2.19 19.34
CA ASN A 175 -10.61 -2.78 20.57
C ASN A 175 -9.72 -1.79 21.34
N VAL A 176 -8.82 -1.07 20.67
CA VAL A 176 -7.97 -0.02 21.28
C VAL A 176 -8.83 1.04 21.95
N GLN A 177 -9.89 1.50 21.29
CA GLN A 177 -10.80 2.51 21.81
C GLN A 177 -11.51 2.03 23.09
N LYS A 178 -12.04 0.79 23.10
CA LYS A 178 -12.65 0.16 24.27
C LYS A 178 -11.68 0.05 25.45
N THR A 179 -10.43 -0.34 25.19
CA THR A 179 -9.41 -0.53 26.22
C THR A 179 -8.98 0.80 26.83
N ARG A 180 -8.77 1.84 26.00
CA ARG A 180 -8.44 3.19 26.47
C ARG A 180 -9.57 3.81 27.31
N SER A 181 -10.83 3.59 26.95
CA SER A 181 -11.99 4.06 27.71
C SER A 181 -12.11 3.38 29.08
N LYS A 182 -11.84 2.07 29.17
CA LYS A 182 -11.81 1.33 30.45
C LYS A 182 -10.71 1.81 31.38
N SER A 183 -9.54 2.14 30.86
CA SER A 183 -8.40 2.68 31.63
C SER A 183 -8.71 4.01 32.33
N ILE A 184 -9.67 4.79 31.82
CA ILE A 184 -10.09 6.06 32.44
C ILE A 184 -11.04 5.81 33.61
N ASN A 185 -11.90 4.77 33.53
CA ASN A 185 -12.93 4.47 34.49
C ASN A 185 -12.46 3.65 35.70
N GLY A 186 -11.13 3.38 35.82
CA GLY A 186 -10.54 2.77 37.04
C GLY A 186 -10.85 1.29 37.24
N VAL A 187 -11.37 0.57 36.26
CA VAL A 187 -11.68 -0.85 36.33
C VAL A 187 -10.76 -1.63 35.37
N VAL A 188 -9.58 -1.97 35.87
CA VAL A 188 -8.79 -3.05 35.27
C VAL A 188 -9.01 -4.29 36.11
N ASN A 189 -10.05 -5.06 35.80
CA ASN A 189 -10.12 -6.44 36.22
C ASN A 189 -9.07 -7.21 35.41
N THR A 190 -8.03 -7.65 36.08
CA THR A 190 -7.11 -8.66 35.59
C THR A 190 -7.83 -10.01 35.61
N ASP A 191 -8.69 -10.26 34.67
CA ASP A 191 -9.23 -11.60 34.43
C ASP A 191 -8.23 -12.38 33.57
N HIS A 192 -7.19 -12.89 34.21
CA HIS A 192 -6.53 -14.11 33.79
C HIS A 192 -7.26 -15.29 34.42
N ASN A 193 -8.36 -15.70 33.80
CA ASN A 193 -8.94 -17.00 34.08
C ASN A 193 -8.06 -18.09 33.46
N ASN A 194 -7.16 -18.61 34.27
CA ASN A 194 -6.61 -19.92 34.08
C ASN A 194 -7.52 -20.89 34.87
N SER A 195 -8.44 -21.54 34.16
CA SER A 195 -9.12 -22.72 34.66
C SER A 195 -8.21 -23.91 34.38
N ASN A 196 -7.61 -24.47 35.44
CA ASN A 196 -7.51 -25.93 35.58
C ASN A 196 -7.17 -26.38 36.99
N ASN A 197 -7.97 -27.32 37.40
CA ASN A 197 -8.02 -28.18 38.54
C ASN A 197 -6.69 -28.63 39.17
N GLY A 198 -6.72 -28.74 40.50
CA GLY A 198 -6.15 -29.90 41.13
C GLY A 198 -5.15 -29.65 42.27
N HIS A 199 -5.65 -29.94 43.46
CA HIS A 199 -4.95 -30.39 44.66
C HIS A 199 -4.18 -29.40 45.54
N ALA A 200 -4.74 -29.27 46.72
CA ALA A 200 -4.20 -28.68 47.93
C ALA A 200 -2.86 -29.31 48.38
N LEU A 201 -1.96 -28.45 48.83
CA LEU A 201 -1.09 -28.74 49.97
C LEU A 201 -0.76 -27.40 50.62
N GLU A 202 -1.25 -27.31 51.87
CA GLU A 202 -0.86 -26.26 52.83
C GLU A 202 0.61 -26.45 53.22
N GLU A 203 1.39 -25.39 53.11
CA GLU A 203 2.55 -25.20 54.01
C GLU A 203 2.66 -23.71 54.39
N ARG A 204 2.56 -23.52 55.72
CA ARG A 204 2.84 -22.28 56.42
C ARG A 204 4.33 -21.98 56.39
N ILE A 205 4.70 -20.77 56.03
CA ILE A 205 5.96 -20.15 56.49
C ILE A 205 5.75 -18.66 56.76
N ASP A 206 6.30 -18.25 57.86
CA ASP A 206 6.13 -17.03 58.63
C ASP A 206 6.54 -15.72 57.95
N ASN A 207 5.94 -14.67 58.53
CA ASN A 207 6.25 -13.25 58.43
C ASN A 207 7.74 -12.90 58.54
N GLN A 208 8.18 -12.00 57.68
CA GLN A 208 8.84 -10.70 57.97
C GLN A 208 9.62 -10.22 56.74
N ASN A 209 9.13 -9.22 56.07
CA ASN A 209 9.90 -8.04 55.71
C ASN A 209 9.00 -7.01 55.01
N ASP A 210 8.89 -5.88 55.70
CA ASP A 210 8.44 -4.61 55.15
C ASP A 210 9.30 -4.17 53.98
N GLY A 211 8.67 -3.63 52.95
CA GLY A 211 9.40 -2.79 52.01
C GLY A 211 8.94 -2.91 50.56
N ILE A 212 8.20 -1.92 50.15
CA ILE A 212 8.04 -1.51 48.71
C ILE A 212 7.00 -2.31 47.90
N LEU A 213 5.75 -2.07 48.21
CA LEU A 213 4.69 -2.07 47.19
C LEU A 213 5.03 -0.99 46.14
N LYS A 214 5.74 -1.38 45.07
CA LYS A 214 5.79 -0.58 43.88
C LYS A 214 4.35 -0.49 43.36
N SER A 215 3.71 0.66 43.60
CA SER A 215 2.45 1.02 42.98
C SER A 215 2.63 0.89 41.47
N CYS A 216 2.03 -0.11 40.86
CA CYS A 216 1.83 -0.16 39.44
C CYS A 216 1.01 1.08 39.06
N GLN A 217 1.68 2.15 38.69
CA GLN A 217 1.02 3.31 38.10
C GLN A 217 0.34 2.84 36.83
N VAL A 218 -0.96 2.64 36.89
CA VAL A 218 -1.80 2.39 35.69
C VAL A 218 -1.62 3.60 34.80
N LYS A 219 -0.90 3.41 33.68
CA LYS A 219 -0.72 4.46 32.69
C LYS A 219 -2.10 4.87 32.18
N LYS A 220 -2.52 6.07 32.54
CA LYS A 220 -3.79 6.65 32.10
C LYS A 220 -3.63 7.09 30.64
N TYR A 221 -4.33 6.45 29.73
CA TYR A 221 -4.33 6.83 28.32
C TYR A 221 -5.45 7.83 28.05
N ASN A 222 -5.18 8.84 27.23
CA ASN A 222 -6.22 9.76 26.75
C ASN A 222 -7.19 9.00 25.82
N PRO A 223 -8.49 9.35 25.78
CA PRO A 223 -9.46 8.76 24.86
C PRO A 223 -8.98 8.89 23.41
N LEU A 224 -9.22 7.85 22.61
CA LEU A 224 -8.93 7.87 21.19
C LEU A 224 -10.18 8.30 20.43
N LYS A 225 -10.10 9.39 19.67
CA LYS A 225 -11.14 9.75 18.69
C LYS A 225 -10.89 9.00 17.39
N LEU A 226 -11.92 8.29 16.92
CA LEU A 226 -11.88 7.51 15.68
C LEU A 226 -12.82 8.15 14.65
N ILE A 227 -12.28 8.44 13.48
CA ILE A 227 -13.04 9.00 12.37
C ILE A 227 -12.91 8.06 11.17
N ILE A 228 -14.04 7.66 10.59
CA ILE A 228 -14.09 6.81 9.41
C ILE A 228 -14.60 7.65 8.26
N MET A 229 -13.80 7.79 7.22
CA MET A 229 -14.20 8.53 6.01
C MET A 229 -14.50 7.56 4.88
N SER A 230 -15.66 7.71 4.27
CA SER A 230 -16.18 6.82 3.24
C SER A 230 -16.88 7.58 2.13
N ALA A 231 -17.05 6.95 0.97
CA ALA A 231 -18.01 7.36 -0.05
C ALA A 231 -19.44 7.02 0.40
N SER A 232 -20.44 7.61 -0.24
CA SER A 232 -21.83 7.65 0.24
C SER A 232 -22.53 6.30 0.49
N LEU A 233 -22.11 5.23 -0.15
CA LEU A 233 -22.87 3.97 -0.18
C LEU A 233 -22.71 3.09 1.07
N ASP A 234 -21.58 3.19 1.80
CA ASP A 234 -21.23 2.23 2.87
C ASP A 234 -21.42 2.77 4.30
N ALA A 235 -21.99 3.96 4.46
CA ALA A 235 -22.12 4.62 5.77
C ALA A 235 -22.91 3.77 6.79
N ARG A 236 -23.92 3.06 6.34
CA ARG A 236 -24.78 2.23 7.19
C ARG A 236 -24.00 1.05 7.79
N VAL A 237 -23.21 0.37 6.98
CA VAL A 237 -22.41 -0.78 7.41
C VAL A 237 -21.43 -0.37 8.52
N PHE A 238 -20.74 0.75 8.36
CA PHE A 238 -19.83 1.27 9.37
C PHE A 238 -20.57 1.74 10.62
N SER A 239 -21.73 2.40 10.48
CA SER A 239 -22.54 2.85 11.61
C SER A 239 -23.00 1.67 12.47
N GLU A 240 -23.56 0.63 11.85
CA GLU A 240 -24.01 -0.58 12.53
C GLU A 240 -22.83 -1.30 13.21
N TYR A 241 -21.69 -1.43 12.53
CA TYR A 241 -20.50 -2.07 13.08
C TYR A 241 -19.95 -1.35 14.32
N PHE A 242 -20.00 -0.02 14.36
CA PHE A 242 -19.57 0.79 15.52
C PHE A 242 -20.72 1.12 16.47
N GLY A 243 -21.76 0.27 16.56
CA GLY A 243 -22.81 0.36 17.55
C GLY A 243 -23.73 1.57 17.38
N GLY A 244 -24.05 1.95 16.15
CA GLY A 244 -24.89 3.10 15.83
C GLY A 244 -24.11 4.42 15.79
N ALA A 245 -22.80 4.39 15.50
CA ALA A 245 -22.00 5.60 15.40
C ALA A 245 -22.61 6.60 14.41
N LYS A 246 -22.60 7.89 14.80
CA LYS A 246 -23.19 8.98 14.04
C LYS A 246 -22.52 9.14 12.67
N ALA A 247 -23.31 9.25 11.61
CA ALA A 247 -22.86 9.58 10.28
C ALA A 247 -23.16 11.05 9.94
N VAL A 248 -22.16 11.77 9.45
CA VAL A 248 -22.26 13.15 8.99
C VAL A 248 -21.96 13.23 7.52
N HIS A 249 -22.86 13.81 6.75
CA HIS A 249 -22.71 13.98 5.32
C HIS A 249 -22.07 15.33 4.99
N VAL A 250 -21.01 15.29 4.19
CA VAL A 250 -20.37 16.45 3.58
C VAL A 250 -20.75 16.45 2.10
N GLN A 251 -21.60 17.37 1.70
CA GLN A 251 -21.99 17.48 0.30
C GLN A 251 -20.75 17.69 -0.59
N GLY A 252 -20.66 16.96 -1.69
CA GLY A 252 -19.66 17.17 -2.70
C GLY A 252 -20.00 18.34 -3.62
N ARG A 253 -19.02 18.84 -4.33
CA ARG A 253 -19.22 19.74 -5.47
C ARG A 253 -18.90 18.97 -6.72
N GLN A 254 -19.90 18.36 -7.33
CA GLN A 254 -19.73 17.75 -8.64
C GLN A 254 -20.44 18.59 -9.69
N PHE A 255 -19.75 18.80 -10.78
CA PHE A 255 -20.37 19.30 -11.99
C PHE A 255 -21.03 18.14 -12.73
N PRO A 256 -22.08 18.40 -13.54
CA PRO A 256 -22.73 17.35 -14.31
C PRO A 256 -21.74 16.64 -15.24
N VAL A 257 -21.92 15.34 -15.36
CA VAL A 257 -21.13 14.49 -16.25
C VAL A 257 -22.09 13.76 -17.19
N ASP A 258 -21.96 14.01 -18.50
CA ASP A 258 -22.72 13.30 -19.51
C ASP A 258 -22.11 11.91 -19.68
N ILE A 259 -22.94 10.87 -19.63
CA ILE A 259 -22.50 9.48 -19.75
C ILE A 259 -22.95 8.91 -21.10
N PHE A 260 -21.99 8.41 -21.86
CA PHE A 260 -22.20 7.78 -23.14
C PHE A 260 -21.88 6.30 -23.07
N TYR A 261 -22.66 5.48 -23.78
CA TYR A 261 -22.52 4.04 -23.87
C TYR A 261 -22.32 3.60 -25.32
N THR A 262 -21.73 2.43 -25.54
CA THR A 262 -21.64 1.83 -26.88
C THR A 262 -22.97 1.19 -27.28
N HIS A 263 -23.29 1.26 -28.55
CA HIS A 263 -24.50 0.60 -29.10
C HIS A 263 -24.36 -0.91 -29.16
N LYS A 264 -23.15 -1.41 -29.39
CA LYS A 264 -22.83 -2.84 -29.52
C LYS A 264 -21.76 -3.20 -28.48
N PRO A 265 -21.72 -4.47 -28.04
CA PRO A 265 -20.62 -4.93 -27.21
C PRO A 265 -19.28 -4.79 -27.95
N GLU A 266 -18.28 -4.24 -27.28
CA GLU A 266 -16.93 -4.15 -27.80
C GLU A 266 -16.19 -5.46 -27.56
N THR A 267 -15.55 -5.99 -28.61
CA THR A 267 -14.75 -7.23 -28.54
C THR A 267 -13.32 -6.97 -28.11
N ASP A 268 -12.78 -5.78 -28.46
CA ASP A 268 -11.44 -5.33 -28.08
C ASP A 268 -11.51 -3.97 -27.37
N CYS A 269 -11.41 -4.03 -26.05
CA CYS A 269 -11.46 -2.83 -25.19
C CYS A 269 -10.24 -1.90 -25.42
N ILE A 270 -9.09 -2.43 -25.88
CA ILE A 270 -7.88 -1.63 -26.11
C ILE A 270 -8.09 -0.79 -27.38
N ASP A 271 -8.57 -1.41 -28.43
CA ASP A 271 -8.84 -0.72 -29.70
C ASP A 271 -9.98 0.31 -29.55
N ALA A 272 -11.05 -0.06 -28.85
CA ALA A 272 -12.15 0.86 -28.53
C ALA A 272 -11.68 2.05 -27.71
N ALA A 273 -10.83 1.84 -26.69
CA ALA A 273 -10.24 2.91 -25.91
C ALA A 273 -9.36 3.83 -26.76
N LEU A 274 -8.55 3.26 -27.64
CA LEU A 274 -7.69 4.01 -28.56
C LEU A 274 -8.51 4.90 -29.51
N ILE A 275 -9.53 4.36 -30.14
CA ILE A 275 -10.45 5.09 -31.03
C ILE A 275 -11.10 6.24 -30.24
N THR A 276 -11.64 5.97 -29.07
CA THR A 276 -12.31 6.97 -28.23
C THR A 276 -11.35 8.09 -27.78
N ILE A 277 -10.09 7.78 -27.46
CA ILE A 277 -9.07 8.80 -27.14
C ILE A 277 -8.88 9.76 -28.32
N PHE A 278 -8.77 9.24 -29.55
CA PHE A 278 -8.58 10.07 -30.72
C PHE A 278 -9.84 10.84 -31.11
N GLN A 279 -11.04 10.27 -30.97
CA GLN A 279 -12.31 10.99 -31.14
C GLN A 279 -12.40 12.18 -30.18
N ILE A 280 -12.14 11.96 -28.87
CA ILE A 280 -12.09 13.04 -27.88
C ILE A 280 -11.04 14.08 -28.26
N HIS A 281 -9.89 13.65 -28.76
CA HIS A 281 -8.81 14.56 -29.12
C HIS A 281 -9.16 15.48 -30.28
N LEU A 282 -9.86 14.95 -31.28
CA LEU A 282 -10.20 15.66 -32.53
C LEU A 282 -11.50 16.46 -32.42
N GLU A 283 -12.52 15.92 -31.72
CA GLU A 283 -13.88 16.46 -31.78
C GLU A 283 -14.23 17.27 -30.51
N GLU A 284 -13.60 16.98 -29.36
CA GLU A 284 -13.98 17.57 -28.08
C GLU A 284 -13.17 18.82 -27.72
N GLY A 285 -13.79 19.71 -26.95
CA GLY A 285 -13.20 20.93 -26.42
C GLY A 285 -11.96 20.74 -25.54
N PRO A 286 -11.42 21.80 -24.93
CA PRO A 286 -10.24 21.71 -24.08
C PRO A 286 -10.54 20.90 -22.80
N GLY A 287 -9.56 20.07 -22.39
CA GLY A 287 -9.63 19.24 -21.19
C GLY A 287 -8.77 17.99 -21.36
N ASP A 288 -8.32 17.43 -20.23
CA ASP A 288 -7.50 16.23 -20.19
C ASP A 288 -8.38 14.97 -20.13
N VAL A 289 -7.81 13.85 -20.58
CA VAL A 289 -8.50 12.56 -20.68
C VAL A 289 -7.92 11.59 -19.64
N LEU A 290 -8.79 10.90 -18.91
CA LEU A 290 -8.42 9.79 -18.02
C LEU A 290 -9.00 8.50 -18.58
N VAL A 291 -8.13 7.53 -18.84
CA VAL A 291 -8.48 6.22 -19.39
C VAL A 291 -8.21 5.16 -18.36
N PHE A 292 -9.20 4.36 -18.01
CA PHE A 292 -9.03 3.22 -17.12
C PHE A 292 -8.64 1.98 -17.91
N LEU A 293 -7.59 1.27 -17.42
CA LEU A 293 -7.08 0.04 -18.02
C LEU A 293 -6.80 -0.98 -16.90
N THR A 294 -6.72 -2.25 -17.25
CA THR A 294 -6.65 -3.32 -16.24
C THR A 294 -5.27 -3.50 -15.63
N GLY A 295 -4.20 -3.16 -16.37
CA GLY A 295 -2.83 -3.39 -15.88
C GLY A 295 -1.75 -2.66 -16.67
N GLN A 296 -0.50 -2.83 -16.21
CA GLN A 296 0.68 -2.22 -16.80
C GLN A 296 0.85 -2.57 -18.29
N GLU A 297 0.64 -3.83 -18.66
CA GLU A 297 0.83 -4.31 -20.05
C GLU A 297 -0.11 -3.60 -21.02
N GLU A 298 -1.37 -3.45 -20.67
CA GLU A 298 -2.34 -2.69 -21.47
C GLU A 298 -1.99 -1.21 -21.56
N ILE A 299 -1.57 -0.60 -20.43
CA ILE A 299 -1.16 0.80 -20.37
C ILE A 299 0.02 1.05 -21.33
N GLU A 300 1.06 0.22 -21.26
CA GLU A 300 2.24 0.34 -22.13
C GLU A 300 1.89 0.06 -23.61
N SER A 301 0.96 -0.84 -23.86
CA SER A 301 0.48 -1.13 -25.22
C SER A 301 -0.28 0.05 -25.82
N VAL A 302 -1.26 0.59 -25.08
CA VAL A 302 -2.04 1.76 -25.52
C VAL A 302 -1.13 3.00 -25.69
N GLU A 303 -0.18 3.22 -24.79
CA GLU A 303 0.80 4.31 -24.88
C GLU A 303 1.60 4.21 -26.19
N ARG A 304 2.12 3.03 -26.51
CA ARG A 304 2.84 2.78 -27.77
C ARG A 304 1.96 3.04 -28.99
N LEU A 305 0.73 2.51 -29.02
CA LEU A 305 -0.21 2.69 -30.13
C LEU A 305 -0.60 4.16 -30.32
N ILE A 306 -0.79 4.91 -29.23
CA ILE A 306 -1.02 6.37 -29.31
C ILE A 306 0.16 7.06 -29.99
N HIS A 307 1.40 6.77 -29.58
CA HIS A 307 2.59 7.38 -30.18
C HIS A 307 2.77 7.01 -31.67
N GLU A 308 2.42 5.80 -32.07
CA GLU A 308 2.46 5.37 -33.48
C GLU A 308 1.43 6.14 -34.32
N ARG A 309 0.20 6.26 -33.86
CA ARG A 309 -0.88 6.97 -34.56
C ARG A 309 -0.67 8.49 -34.58
N LEU A 310 -0.09 9.08 -33.53
CA LEU A 310 0.23 10.52 -33.55
C LEU A 310 1.17 10.94 -34.67
N ARG A 311 2.06 10.05 -35.13
CA ARG A 311 2.96 10.33 -36.25
C ARG A 311 2.22 10.46 -37.60
N GLN A 312 0.98 9.98 -37.66
CA GLN A 312 0.15 10.01 -38.86
C GLN A 312 -0.81 11.21 -38.90
N LEU A 313 -0.92 11.96 -37.76
CA LEU A 313 -1.79 13.14 -37.68
C LEU A 313 -1.10 14.38 -38.30
N PRO A 314 -1.87 15.30 -38.90
CA PRO A 314 -1.35 16.59 -39.42
C PRO A 314 -0.70 17.42 -38.29
N GLU A 315 0.38 18.13 -38.62
CA GLU A 315 1.12 18.98 -37.67
C GLU A 315 0.30 20.10 -37.00
N CYS A 316 -0.83 20.49 -37.60
CA CYS A 316 -1.72 21.55 -37.08
C CYS A 316 -2.59 21.10 -35.89
N SER A 317 -2.58 19.81 -35.53
CA SER A 317 -3.39 19.29 -34.45
C SER A 317 -2.79 19.68 -33.09
N ARG A 318 -3.66 19.90 -32.08
CA ARG A 318 -3.23 20.03 -30.68
C ARG A 318 -2.32 18.86 -30.30
N LYS A 319 -1.21 19.12 -29.62
CA LYS A 319 -0.29 18.04 -29.21
C LYS A 319 -0.88 17.22 -28.07
N LEU A 320 -0.73 15.90 -28.15
CA LEU A 320 -1.19 14.95 -27.14
C LEU A 320 0.02 14.41 -26.36
N LEU A 321 -0.09 14.36 -25.02
CA LEU A 321 0.93 13.85 -24.12
C LEU A 321 0.36 12.70 -23.29
N THR A 322 1.03 11.56 -23.26
CA THR A 322 0.65 10.39 -22.47
C THR A 322 1.33 10.39 -21.10
N PHE A 323 0.60 9.96 -20.07
CA PHE A 323 1.08 9.83 -18.70
C PHE A 323 0.56 8.52 -18.11
N PRO A 324 1.40 7.48 -18.03
CA PRO A 324 1.01 6.24 -17.37
C PRO A 324 0.96 6.40 -15.84
N ILE A 325 -0.02 5.74 -15.18
CA ILE A 325 -0.09 5.66 -13.72
C ILE A 325 -0.60 4.28 -13.26
N PHE A 326 0.29 3.52 -12.60
CA PHE A 326 0.02 2.21 -12.03
C PHE A 326 0.92 1.97 -10.80
N SER A 327 0.61 1.00 -9.96
CA SER A 327 1.22 0.82 -8.63
C SER A 327 2.72 0.53 -8.65
N SER A 328 3.23 -0.18 -9.65
CA SER A 328 4.67 -0.50 -9.80
C SER A 328 5.50 0.63 -10.42
N LEU A 329 4.85 1.69 -10.95
CA LEU A 329 5.55 2.85 -11.52
C LEU A 329 6.29 3.62 -10.41
N PRO A 330 7.56 4.05 -10.61
CA PRO A 330 8.28 4.89 -9.64
C PRO A 330 7.50 6.15 -9.26
N SER A 331 7.50 6.52 -7.98
CA SER A 331 6.73 7.65 -7.43
C SER A 331 7.00 8.98 -8.15
N GLU A 332 8.26 9.23 -8.59
CA GLU A 332 8.63 10.43 -9.36
C GLU A 332 7.87 10.53 -10.69
N LYS A 333 7.68 9.38 -11.39
CA LYS A 333 6.92 9.32 -12.64
C LYS A 333 5.44 9.47 -12.37
N GLN A 334 4.92 8.83 -11.30
CA GLN A 334 3.53 8.98 -10.90
C GLN A 334 3.17 10.43 -10.56
N MET A 335 4.11 11.19 -9.95
CA MET A 335 3.88 12.60 -9.61
C MET A 335 3.71 13.51 -10.84
N ARG A 336 4.17 13.11 -12.01
CA ARG A 336 4.06 13.92 -13.24
C ARG A 336 2.62 14.13 -13.71
N VAL A 337 1.70 13.20 -13.38
CA VAL A 337 0.28 13.32 -13.76
C VAL A 337 -0.43 14.50 -13.07
N PHE A 338 0.10 14.98 -11.92
CA PHE A 338 -0.45 16.12 -11.17
C PHE A 338 -0.01 17.47 -11.72
N MET A 339 0.98 17.50 -12.58
CA MET A 339 1.42 18.76 -13.19
C MET A 339 0.38 19.23 -14.20
N PRO A 340 0.12 20.54 -14.29
CA PRO A 340 -0.78 21.09 -15.31
C PRO A 340 -0.25 20.78 -16.71
N SER A 341 -1.17 20.62 -17.66
CA SER A 341 -0.82 20.41 -19.06
C SER A 341 -0.15 21.68 -19.62
N PRO A 342 0.94 21.58 -20.40
CA PRO A 342 1.48 22.70 -21.12
C PRO A 342 0.45 23.34 -22.07
N ALA A 343 0.54 24.64 -22.31
CA ALA A 343 -0.35 25.33 -23.22
C ALA A 343 -0.33 24.66 -24.61
N GLY A 344 -1.49 24.48 -25.21
CA GLY A 344 -1.63 23.82 -26.52
C GLY A 344 -1.51 22.29 -26.51
N HIS A 345 -1.36 21.67 -25.34
CA HIS A 345 -1.29 20.21 -25.22
C HIS A 345 -2.53 19.67 -24.50
N ARG A 346 -2.91 18.43 -24.86
CA ARG A 346 -3.90 17.63 -24.12
C ARG A 346 -3.18 16.47 -23.45
N LYS A 347 -3.40 16.32 -22.15
CA LYS A 347 -2.86 15.21 -21.38
C LYS A 347 -3.83 14.02 -21.44
N VAL A 348 -3.30 12.85 -21.74
CA VAL A 348 -4.01 11.56 -21.65
C VAL A 348 -3.36 10.73 -20.57
N ILE A 349 -4.09 10.47 -19.50
CA ILE A 349 -3.63 9.67 -18.36
C ILE A 349 -4.15 8.25 -18.57
N LEU A 350 -3.22 7.31 -18.69
CA LEU A 350 -3.51 5.87 -18.79
C LEU A 350 -3.34 5.26 -17.40
N ALA A 351 -4.44 4.86 -16.78
CA ALA A 351 -4.46 4.53 -15.35
C ALA A 351 -5.09 3.17 -15.06
N THR A 352 -4.57 2.49 -14.04
CA THR A 352 -5.34 1.43 -13.39
C THR A 352 -6.36 2.05 -12.40
N ASN A 353 -7.06 1.22 -11.63
CA ASN A 353 -7.96 1.67 -10.57
C ASN A 353 -7.29 2.55 -9.48
N ILE A 354 -5.99 2.80 -9.54
CA ILE A 354 -5.30 3.77 -8.67
C ILE A 354 -5.85 5.20 -8.82
N ALA A 355 -6.35 5.53 -10.02
CA ALA A 355 -6.95 6.83 -10.30
C ALA A 355 -8.47 6.89 -10.00
N GLU A 356 -9.06 5.79 -9.51
CA GLU A 356 -10.50 5.68 -9.24
C GLU A 356 -10.90 6.41 -7.96
N THR A 357 -10.13 6.29 -6.87
CA THR A 357 -10.51 6.81 -5.54
C THR A 357 -9.53 7.82 -4.98
N SER A 358 -8.34 7.40 -4.64
CA SER A 358 -7.42 8.06 -3.71
C SER A 358 -6.66 9.27 -4.27
N VAL A 359 -6.82 9.60 -5.56
CA VAL A 359 -5.97 10.58 -6.23
C VAL A 359 -6.81 11.58 -7.02
N THR A 360 -6.61 12.88 -6.75
CA THR A 360 -7.26 13.95 -7.53
C THR A 360 -6.30 14.49 -8.58
N ILE A 361 -6.55 14.17 -9.85
CA ILE A 361 -5.78 14.68 -10.98
C ILE A 361 -6.49 15.91 -11.54
N PRO A 362 -5.83 17.07 -11.59
CA PRO A 362 -6.45 18.29 -12.09
C PRO A 362 -6.61 18.26 -13.62
N GLY A 363 -7.61 18.98 -14.14
CA GLY A 363 -7.82 19.20 -15.55
C GLY A 363 -8.60 18.11 -16.29
N ILE A 364 -8.98 17.02 -15.63
CA ILE A 364 -9.76 15.93 -16.24
C ILE A 364 -11.17 16.42 -16.57
N ARG A 365 -11.53 16.30 -17.86
CA ARG A 365 -12.88 16.58 -18.39
C ARG A 365 -13.50 15.35 -19.06
N TYR A 366 -12.66 14.42 -19.48
CA TYR A 366 -13.07 13.25 -20.24
C TYR A 366 -12.59 11.99 -19.54
N VAL A 367 -13.49 11.03 -19.39
CA VAL A 367 -13.18 9.70 -18.82
C VAL A 367 -13.53 8.64 -19.86
N VAL A 368 -12.64 7.68 -20.05
CA VAL A 368 -12.88 6.47 -20.85
C VAL A 368 -12.85 5.27 -19.92
N ASP A 369 -13.97 4.54 -19.84
CA ASP A 369 -14.17 3.43 -18.91
C ASP A 369 -14.59 2.15 -19.62
N PRO A 370 -13.69 1.15 -19.76
CA PRO A 370 -14.03 -0.14 -20.35
C PRO A 370 -14.84 -1.06 -19.41
N GLY A 371 -15.14 -0.65 -18.19
CA GLY A 371 -15.92 -1.44 -17.24
C GLY A 371 -15.18 -2.65 -16.65
N LEU A 372 -13.85 -2.68 -16.76
CA LEU A 372 -13.02 -3.80 -16.33
C LEU A 372 -12.01 -3.37 -15.25
N VAL A 373 -11.64 -4.32 -14.38
CA VAL A 373 -10.63 -4.13 -13.33
C VAL A 373 -9.91 -5.45 -13.03
N LYS A 374 -8.61 -5.40 -12.70
CA LYS A 374 -7.92 -6.55 -12.12
C LYS A 374 -8.27 -6.63 -10.62
N ALA A 375 -8.82 -7.75 -10.22
CA ALA A 375 -9.12 -8.06 -8.82
C ALA A 375 -8.28 -9.25 -8.35
N ARG A 376 -7.81 -9.15 -7.11
CA ARG A 376 -7.14 -10.26 -6.44
C ARG A 376 -8.19 -11.25 -5.97
N THR A 377 -7.97 -12.52 -6.27
CA THR A 377 -8.85 -13.61 -5.87
C THR A 377 -8.01 -14.81 -5.42
N TYR A 378 -8.46 -15.51 -4.41
CA TYR A 378 -7.86 -16.72 -3.90
C TYR A 378 -8.69 -17.92 -4.34
N ASP A 379 -8.02 -18.93 -4.89
CA ASP A 379 -8.64 -20.21 -5.18
C ASP A 379 -8.29 -21.19 -4.04
N PRO A 380 -9.25 -21.55 -3.16
CA PRO A 380 -8.98 -22.45 -2.04
C PRO A 380 -8.57 -23.86 -2.46
N LYS A 381 -9.02 -24.34 -3.64
CA LYS A 381 -8.69 -25.65 -4.15
C LYS A 381 -7.25 -25.75 -4.63
N MET A 382 -6.76 -24.65 -5.19
CA MET A 382 -5.40 -24.58 -5.72
C MET A 382 -4.40 -23.93 -4.74
N GLY A 383 -4.87 -23.31 -3.65
CA GLY A 383 -4.03 -22.62 -2.68
C GLY A 383 -3.28 -21.40 -3.25
N VAL A 384 -3.81 -20.79 -4.31
CA VAL A 384 -3.08 -19.75 -5.09
C VAL A 384 -3.87 -18.47 -5.15
N ASP A 385 -3.18 -17.36 -4.83
CA ASP A 385 -3.65 -16.00 -5.15
C ASP A 385 -3.44 -15.71 -6.63
N SER A 386 -4.48 -15.28 -7.32
CA SER A 386 -4.43 -14.86 -8.71
C SER A 386 -4.99 -13.45 -8.90
N LEU A 387 -4.51 -12.75 -9.92
CA LEU A 387 -5.08 -11.48 -10.38
C LEU A 387 -5.90 -11.77 -11.64
N ILE A 388 -7.22 -11.73 -11.51
CA ILE A 388 -8.14 -11.96 -12.62
C ILE A 388 -8.79 -10.65 -13.07
N ILE A 389 -9.12 -10.55 -14.35
CA ILE A 389 -9.90 -9.44 -14.88
C ILE A 389 -11.37 -9.73 -14.62
N VAL A 390 -12.03 -8.80 -13.95
CA VAL A 390 -13.44 -8.86 -13.62
C VAL A 390 -14.14 -7.57 -14.02
N THR A 391 -15.46 -7.59 -14.08
CA THR A 391 -16.27 -6.39 -14.29
C THR A 391 -16.21 -5.48 -13.07
N THR A 392 -16.30 -4.17 -13.30
CA THR A 392 -16.45 -3.19 -12.22
C THR A 392 -17.82 -3.32 -11.55
N SER A 393 -17.96 -2.78 -10.34
CA SER A 393 -19.27 -2.55 -9.72
C SER A 393 -19.89 -1.22 -10.19
N LYS A 394 -21.21 -1.04 -9.97
CA LYS A 394 -21.89 0.25 -10.23
C LYS A 394 -21.22 1.39 -9.45
N ALA A 395 -20.87 1.14 -8.18
CA ALA A 395 -20.16 2.11 -7.35
C ALA A 395 -18.83 2.56 -7.97
N GLN A 396 -18.03 1.61 -8.45
CA GLN A 396 -16.76 1.91 -9.14
C GLN A 396 -16.99 2.68 -10.44
N ALA A 397 -17.96 2.27 -11.25
CA ALA A 397 -18.29 2.96 -12.51
C ALA A 397 -18.76 4.41 -12.26
N LEU A 398 -19.52 4.66 -11.18
CA LEU A 398 -19.91 6.01 -10.75
C LEU A 398 -18.70 6.82 -10.25
N GLN A 399 -17.81 6.21 -9.48
CA GLN A 399 -16.58 6.87 -9.04
C GLN A 399 -15.67 7.25 -10.21
N ARG A 400 -15.52 6.37 -11.20
CA ARG A 400 -14.76 6.64 -12.44
C ARG A 400 -15.35 7.80 -13.22
N SER A 401 -16.66 7.79 -13.49
CA SER A 401 -17.33 8.89 -14.19
C SER A 401 -17.23 10.22 -13.45
N GLY A 402 -17.35 10.19 -12.12
CA GLY A 402 -17.19 11.38 -11.26
C GLY A 402 -15.83 12.06 -11.35
N ARG A 403 -14.82 11.40 -11.94
CA ARG A 403 -13.51 12.04 -12.19
C ARG A 403 -13.58 13.15 -13.22
N ALA A 404 -14.51 13.10 -14.16
CA ALA A 404 -14.72 14.13 -15.17
C ALA A 404 -15.39 15.40 -14.64
N GLY A 405 -16.18 15.29 -13.55
CA GLY A 405 -16.99 16.38 -13.00
C GLY A 405 -16.35 17.20 -11.88
N ARG A 406 -15.02 17.24 -11.75
CA ARG A 406 -14.34 17.92 -10.63
C ARG A 406 -14.06 19.39 -10.84
N ASP A 407 -13.51 19.71 -11.99
CA ASP A 407 -13.07 21.08 -12.33
C ASP A 407 -14.10 21.82 -13.21
N GLY A 408 -15.16 21.14 -13.64
CA GLY A 408 -16.28 21.66 -14.42
C GLY A 408 -17.07 20.53 -15.08
N PRO A 409 -18.10 20.82 -15.90
CA PRO A 409 -18.86 19.81 -16.63
C PRO A 409 -17.95 18.91 -17.46
N GLY A 410 -18.23 17.61 -17.48
CA GLY A 410 -17.39 16.63 -18.15
C GLY A 410 -18.19 15.56 -18.88
N LYS A 411 -17.50 14.63 -19.51
CA LYS A 411 -18.09 13.51 -20.24
C LYS A 411 -17.40 12.20 -19.87
N CYS A 412 -18.19 11.12 -19.77
CA CYS A 412 -17.69 9.78 -19.53
C CYS A 412 -18.14 8.85 -20.66
N TYR A 413 -17.19 8.24 -21.32
CA TYR A 413 -17.40 7.28 -22.41
C TYR A 413 -17.21 5.87 -21.85
N ARG A 414 -18.33 5.17 -21.64
CA ARG A 414 -18.36 3.77 -21.22
C ARG A 414 -18.28 2.88 -22.44
N LEU A 415 -17.24 2.06 -22.52
CA LEU A 415 -17.02 1.15 -23.65
C LEU A 415 -17.82 -0.14 -23.52
N TYR A 416 -19.05 -0.02 -23.06
CA TYR A 416 -20.01 -1.10 -22.89
C TYR A 416 -21.44 -0.56 -22.97
N GLN A 417 -22.40 -1.46 -23.17
CA GLN A 417 -23.81 -1.10 -23.31
C GLN A 417 -24.44 -0.68 -21.98
N GLU A 418 -25.46 0.16 -22.02
CA GLU A 418 -26.22 0.57 -20.82
C GLU A 418 -26.85 -0.63 -20.12
N SER A 419 -27.39 -1.59 -20.87
CA SER A 419 -27.93 -2.84 -20.32
C SER A 419 -26.91 -3.68 -19.58
N PHE A 420 -25.61 -3.52 -19.87
CA PHE A 420 -24.53 -4.14 -19.14
C PHE A 420 -24.31 -3.44 -17.78
N PHE A 421 -24.38 -2.09 -17.74
CA PHE A 421 -24.29 -1.35 -16.50
C PHE A 421 -25.37 -1.76 -15.49
N GLU A 422 -26.60 -1.96 -15.97
CA GLU A 422 -27.72 -2.39 -15.11
C GLU A 422 -27.45 -3.74 -14.43
N LYS A 423 -26.73 -4.64 -15.08
CA LYS A 423 -26.38 -5.99 -14.60
C LYS A 423 -25.15 -6.00 -13.66
N LEU A 424 -24.42 -4.90 -13.54
CA LEU A 424 -23.29 -4.82 -12.63
C LEU A 424 -23.75 -4.96 -11.17
N THR A 425 -22.91 -5.55 -10.32
CA THR A 425 -23.12 -5.58 -8.87
C THR A 425 -23.08 -4.17 -8.30
N ASP A 426 -23.86 -3.89 -7.27
CA ASP A 426 -23.93 -2.53 -6.70
C ASP A 426 -22.59 -2.11 -6.07
N SER A 427 -21.92 -3.01 -5.34
CA SER A 427 -20.62 -2.77 -4.70
C SER A 427 -19.63 -3.92 -4.96
N THR A 428 -18.36 -3.63 -4.78
CA THR A 428 -17.29 -4.64 -4.90
C THR A 428 -17.27 -5.53 -3.67
N LEU A 429 -17.11 -6.84 -3.86
CA LEU A 429 -16.94 -7.79 -2.76
C LEU A 429 -15.68 -7.44 -1.94
N PRO A 430 -15.78 -7.28 -0.60
CA PRO A 430 -14.63 -6.98 0.25
C PRO A 430 -13.48 -7.98 0.07
N GLU A 431 -12.24 -7.52 0.20
CA GLU A 431 -11.06 -8.38 0.02
C GLU A 431 -11.04 -9.55 1.01
N ILE A 432 -11.55 -9.35 2.21
CA ILE A 432 -11.61 -10.39 3.25
C ILE A 432 -12.42 -11.63 2.82
N LYS A 433 -13.34 -11.48 1.87
CA LYS A 433 -14.16 -12.59 1.34
C LYS A 433 -13.57 -13.28 0.10
N ARG A 434 -12.49 -12.72 -0.49
CA ARG A 434 -11.98 -13.20 -1.77
C ARG A 434 -10.47 -13.39 -1.86
N CYS A 435 -9.71 -13.02 -0.81
CA CYS A 435 -8.25 -13.11 -0.78
C CYS A 435 -7.77 -14.13 0.25
N ASP A 436 -6.53 -14.59 0.11
CA ASP A 436 -5.86 -15.41 1.12
C ASP A 436 -5.69 -14.63 2.43
N LEU A 437 -6.10 -15.23 3.54
CA LEU A 437 -6.08 -14.64 4.88
C LEU A 437 -4.87 -15.09 5.72
N SER A 438 -4.00 -15.95 5.22
CA SER A 438 -2.84 -16.45 5.96
C SER A 438 -1.99 -15.32 6.57
N ASN A 439 -1.75 -14.25 5.81
CA ASN A 439 -1.03 -13.09 6.31
C ASN A 439 -1.80 -12.31 7.39
N VAL A 440 -3.12 -12.28 7.34
CA VAL A 440 -3.98 -11.62 8.33
C VAL A 440 -3.91 -12.36 9.65
N VAL A 441 -4.04 -13.69 9.59
CA VAL A 441 -3.93 -14.56 10.76
C VAL A 441 -2.60 -14.32 11.47
N LEU A 442 -1.50 -14.30 10.71
CA LEU A 442 -0.18 -13.99 11.23
C LEU A 442 -0.08 -12.64 11.93
N GLN A 443 -0.66 -11.60 11.31
CA GLN A 443 -0.66 -10.25 11.87
C GLN A 443 -1.49 -10.19 13.16
N LEU A 444 -2.66 -10.82 13.20
CA LEU A 444 -3.52 -10.85 14.39
C LEU A 444 -2.85 -11.62 15.52
N LYS A 445 -2.24 -12.77 15.25
CA LYS A 445 -1.44 -13.51 16.24
C LYS A 445 -0.27 -12.69 16.78
N ALA A 446 0.47 -12.02 15.90
CA ALA A 446 1.56 -11.13 16.31
C ALA A 446 1.08 -9.94 17.18
N LEU A 447 -0.18 -9.54 17.05
CA LEU A 447 -0.84 -8.55 17.90
C LEU A 447 -1.34 -9.13 19.24
N GLY A 448 -1.11 -10.42 19.50
CA GLY A 448 -1.59 -11.11 20.71
C GLY A 448 -3.07 -11.49 20.66
N ILE A 449 -3.66 -11.52 19.45
CA ILE A 449 -5.06 -11.93 19.25
C ILE A 449 -5.06 -13.42 18.90
N ASP A 450 -5.30 -14.26 19.90
CA ASP A 450 -5.27 -15.71 19.73
C ASP A 450 -6.54 -16.24 19.04
N ASP A 451 -7.69 -15.71 19.34
CA ASP A 451 -8.94 -16.08 18.71
C ASP A 451 -9.21 -15.23 17.46
N VAL A 452 -8.57 -15.61 16.36
CA VAL A 452 -8.73 -14.93 15.06
C VAL A 452 -10.10 -15.22 14.43
N ILE A 453 -10.69 -16.39 14.73
CA ILE A 453 -11.99 -16.80 14.16
C ILE A 453 -13.11 -15.90 14.68
N ASN A 454 -13.05 -15.54 15.97
CA ASN A 454 -14.01 -14.64 16.60
C ASN A 454 -13.54 -13.19 16.62
N PHE A 455 -12.47 -12.84 15.92
CA PHE A 455 -12.07 -11.44 15.78
C PHE A 455 -13.22 -10.64 15.18
N ASP A 456 -13.45 -9.46 15.73
CA ASP A 456 -14.56 -8.58 15.36
C ASP A 456 -14.29 -7.90 14.01
N PHE A 457 -14.44 -8.66 12.92
CA PHE A 457 -14.40 -8.12 11.55
C PHE A 457 -15.72 -7.45 11.22
N ILE A 458 -15.71 -6.46 10.32
CA ILE A 458 -16.93 -5.82 9.81
C ILE A 458 -17.83 -6.86 9.14
N GLU A 459 -17.24 -7.73 8.34
CA GLU A 459 -17.88 -8.90 7.75
C GLU A 459 -16.96 -10.11 7.98
N LYS A 460 -17.54 -11.21 8.37
CA LYS A 460 -16.77 -12.45 8.58
C LYS A 460 -16.29 -13.02 7.24
N PRO A 461 -15.10 -13.65 7.23
CA PRO A 461 -14.65 -14.43 6.08
C PRO A 461 -15.62 -15.55 5.74
N ASP A 462 -15.65 -15.98 4.48
CA ASP A 462 -16.43 -17.14 4.08
C ASP A 462 -15.89 -18.44 4.71
N ARG A 463 -16.77 -19.42 4.95
CA ARG A 463 -16.40 -20.72 5.57
C ARG A 463 -15.31 -21.50 4.84
N SER A 464 -15.15 -21.30 3.53
CA SER A 464 -14.03 -21.86 2.75
C SER A 464 -12.69 -21.24 3.19
N GLY A 465 -12.68 -19.96 3.53
CA GLY A 465 -11.54 -19.27 4.17
C GLY A 465 -11.29 -19.76 5.60
N GLU A 466 -12.34 -20.10 6.38
CA GLU A 466 -12.20 -20.67 7.72
C GLU A 466 -11.54 -22.05 7.72
N SER A 467 -11.82 -22.88 6.72
CA SER A 467 -11.22 -24.22 6.58
C SER A 467 -9.72 -24.13 6.32
N VAL A 468 -9.31 -23.25 5.41
CA VAL A 468 -7.89 -22.97 5.12
C VAL A 468 -7.22 -22.30 6.33
N THR A 469 -7.95 -21.41 7.00
CA THR A 469 -7.48 -20.73 8.22
C THR A 469 -7.25 -21.74 9.35
N LYS A 470 -8.16 -22.70 9.57
CA LYS A 470 -7.99 -23.76 10.59
C LYS A 470 -6.81 -24.69 10.29
N HIS A 471 -6.54 -24.98 9.02
CA HIS A 471 -5.39 -25.79 8.61
C HIS A 471 -4.09 -25.02 8.83
N ALA A 472 -4.01 -23.79 8.36
CA ALA A 472 -2.89 -22.90 8.60
C ALA A 472 -2.65 -22.60 10.10
N PHE A 473 -3.70 -22.59 10.92
CA PHE A 473 -3.61 -22.40 12.37
C PHE A 473 -2.89 -23.56 13.08
N LYS A 474 -3.27 -24.79 12.77
CA LYS A 474 -2.66 -25.97 13.39
C LYS A 474 -1.17 -26.07 13.03
N GLU A 475 -0.83 -25.70 11.81
CA GLU A 475 0.54 -25.68 11.30
C GLU A 475 1.40 -24.54 11.92
N PHE A 476 0.74 -23.47 12.35
CA PHE A 476 1.43 -22.28 12.82
C PHE A 476 1.75 -22.30 14.32
N GLU A 477 0.92 -22.94 15.13
CA GLU A 477 1.22 -23.13 16.56
C GLU A 477 2.52 -23.92 16.77
N GLU A 478 2.78 -24.89 15.88
CA GLU A 478 4.01 -25.71 15.91
C GLU A 478 5.23 -25.03 15.28
N ALA A 479 5.04 -24.06 14.34
CA ALA A 479 6.12 -23.36 13.63
C ALA A 479 6.46 -21.96 14.18
N SER A 480 5.65 -21.43 15.10
CA SER A 480 5.68 -20.02 15.55
C SER A 480 7.05 -19.54 16.06
N ASP A 481 7.80 -20.39 16.76
CA ASP A 481 9.11 -20.00 17.34
C ASP A 481 10.22 -19.80 16.31
N ARG A 482 10.10 -20.41 15.12
CA ARG A 482 11.12 -20.36 14.07
C ARG A 482 10.81 -19.34 12.96
N HIS A 483 9.53 -19.00 12.76
CA HIS A 483 9.07 -18.23 11.60
C HIS A 483 9.27 -16.72 11.72
N GLN A 484 9.32 -16.16 12.91
CA GLN A 484 9.58 -14.71 13.11
C GLN A 484 10.94 -14.24 12.56
N ARG A 485 11.91 -15.16 12.39
CA ARG A 485 13.26 -14.84 11.94
C ARG A 485 13.41 -14.65 10.42
N PHE A 486 12.46 -15.10 9.60
CA PHE A 486 12.70 -15.26 8.15
C PHE A 486 11.84 -14.45 7.18
N LYS A 487 10.79 -13.77 7.65
CA LYS A 487 9.93 -12.91 6.81
C LYS A 487 10.67 -11.72 6.17
N PHE A 488 11.89 -11.46 6.59
CA PHE A 488 12.67 -10.28 6.24
C PHE A 488 13.46 -10.38 4.93
N LEU A 489 13.76 -11.56 4.44
CA LEU A 489 14.52 -11.74 3.17
C LEU A 489 13.69 -11.45 1.92
N HIS A 490 12.38 -11.56 2.00
CA HIS A 490 11.47 -11.42 0.86
C HIS A 490 11.48 -10.02 0.22
N ASP A 491 11.66 -8.96 1.00
CA ASP A 491 11.52 -7.59 0.53
C ASP A 491 12.79 -6.99 -0.08
N CYS A 492 13.94 -7.63 0.12
CA CYS A 492 15.24 -7.16 -0.42
C CYS A 492 15.47 -7.53 -1.90
N LEU A 493 14.61 -8.31 -2.51
CA LEU A 493 14.93 -9.07 -3.72
C LEU A 493 14.49 -8.46 -5.06
N TYR A 494 14.13 -7.19 -5.12
CA TYR A 494 13.84 -6.51 -6.39
C TYR A 494 15.13 -5.94 -7.04
N LEU A 495 16.11 -6.78 -7.29
CA LEU A 495 17.34 -6.38 -7.96
C LEU A 495 17.44 -6.99 -9.37
N SER A 496 17.43 -6.09 -10.35
CA SER A 496 17.94 -6.21 -11.73
C SER A 496 17.49 -7.37 -12.65
N GLN A 497 17.00 -6.99 -13.81
CA GLN A 497 16.57 -7.88 -14.91
C GLN A 497 17.65 -8.12 -15.99
N SER A 498 18.92 -7.74 -15.80
CA SER A 498 19.94 -7.92 -16.82
C SER A 498 20.59 -9.31 -16.76
N ARG A 499 20.42 -10.11 -17.82
CA ARG A 499 21.02 -11.44 -17.96
C ARG A 499 22.57 -11.45 -17.84
N ASN A 500 23.24 -10.37 -18.17
CA ASN A 500 24.71 -10.30 -18.15
C ASN A 500 25.26 -10.04 -16.75
N ALA A 501 24.58 -9.23 -15.93
CA ALA A 501 24.93 -9.04 -14.52
C ALA A 501 24.72 -10.31 -13.70
N LEU A 502 23.67 -11.06 -13.99
CA LEU A 502 23.40 -12.32 -13.30
C LEU A 502 24.49 -13.38 -13.51
N LYS A 503 25.20 -13.38 -14.62
CA LYS A 503 26.28 -14.36 -14.89
C LYS A 503 27.49 -14.20 -13.97
N SER A 504 27.85 -12.97 -13.58
CA SER A 504 29.00 -12.70 -12.71
C SER A 504 28.76 -13.05 -11.24
N PHE A 505 27.48 -13.04 -10.82
CA PHE A 505 27.05 -13.25 -9.43
C PHE A 505 26.23 -14.53 -9.26
N ALA A 506 26.05 -15.31 -10.34
CA ALA A 506 25.19 -16.48 -10.35
C ALA A 506 25.63 -17.51 -9.31
N SER A 507 24.65 -17.96 -8.51
CA SER A 507 24.82 -19.06 -7.57
C SER A 507 24.13 -20.31 -8.09
N PRO A 508 24.78 -21.49 -8.05
CA PRO A 508 24.16 -22.75 -8.42
C PRO A 508 23.02 -23.16 -7.49
N GLU A 509 22.87 -22.51 -6.34
CA GLU A 509 21.80 -22.72 -5.39
C GLU A 509 20.51 -22.00 -5.76
N GLY A 510 20.55 -20.97 -6.63
CA GLY A 510 19.36 -20.32 -7.16
C GLY A 510 19.38 -18.79 -7.11
N ASP A 511 18.21 -18.24 -7.45
CA ASP A 511 18.03 -16.80 -7.64
C ASP A 511 18.22 -16.00 -6.36
N HIS A 512 17.76 -16.52 -5.20
CA HIS A 512 17.88 -15.80 -3.93
C HIS A 512 19.34 -15.57 -3.53
N LEU A 513 20.20 -16.59 -3.68
CA LEU A 513 21.62 -16.46 -3.38
C LEU A 513 22.34 -15.60 -4.42
N THR A 514 21.93 -15.69 -5.67
CA THR A 514 22.46 -14.81 -6.74
C THR A 514 22.21 -13.34 -6.41
N LEU A 515 20.99 -12.99 -5.97
CA LEU A 515 20.63 -11.63 -5.56
C LEU A 515 21.39 -11.18 -4.30
N LEU A 516 21.59 -12.09 -3.35
CA LEU A 516 22.40 -11.82 -2.16
C LEU A 516 23.85 -11.53 -2.52
N ASN A 517 24.44 -12.28 -3.47
CA ASN A 517 25.80 -12.03 -3.96
C ASN A 517 25.93 -10.64 -4.58
N VAL A 518 24.94 -10.21 -5.38
CA VAL A 518 24.90 -8.85 -5.93
C VAL A 518 24.87 -7.80 -4.82
N TYR A 519 24.03 -8.00 -3.80
CA TYR A 519 23.91 -7.08 -2.68
C TYR A 519 25.22 -6.99 -1.88
N ARG A 520 25.82 -8.13 -1.51
CA ARG A 520 27.08 -8.21 -0.76
C ARG A 520 28.23 -7.53 -1.51
N ALA A 521 28.41 -7.83 -2.80
CA ALA A 521 29.45 -7.20 -3.62
C ALA A 521 29.28 -5.68 -3.73
N ALA A 522 28.05 -5.20 -3.84
CA ALA A 522 27.76 -3.79 -3.89
C ALA A 522 28.01 -3.09 -2.55
N ASP A 523 27.62 -3.71 -1.44
CA ASP A 523 27.86 -3.16 -0.10
C ASP A 523 29.36 -3.14 0.24
N GLU A 524 30.09 -4.21 -0.05
CA GLU A 524 31.54 -4.27 0.11
C GLU A 524 32.26 -3.17 -0.70
N PHE A 525 31.85 -2.99 -1.96
CA PHE A 525 32.37 -1.91 -2.81
C PHE A 525 32.08 -0.53 -2.22
N PHE A 526 30.86 -0.31 -1.69
CA PHE A 526 30.49 0.95 -1.06
C PHE A 526 31.29 1.21 0.21
N GLN A 527 31.43 0.23 1.11
CA GLN A 527 32.18 0.37 2.36
C GLN A 527 33.66 0.68 2.10
N LYS A 528 34.29 -0.03 1.16
CA LYS A 528 35.69 0.26 0.73
C LYS A 528 35.85 1.70 0.22
N ASN A 529 34.88 2.20 -0.56
CA ASN A 529 34.93 3.58 -1.06
C ASN A 529 34.63 4.61 0.04
N LYS A 530 33.79 4.30 1.02
CA LYS A 530 33.45 5.18 2.15
C LYS A 530 34.65 5.37 3.09
N MET A 531 35.51 4.36 3.23
CA MET A 531 36.75 4.47 4.02
C MET A 531 37.78 5.44 3.41
N VAL A 532 37.77 5.62 2.08
CA VAL A 532 38.77 6.43 1.35
C VAL A 532 38.23 7.78 0.93
N HIS A 533 36.90 7.93 0.81
CA HIS A 533 36.24 9.11 0.25
C HIS A 533 35.04 9.55 1.10
N SER A 534 34.58 10.79 0.87
CA SER A 534 33.31 11.26 1.43
C SER A 534 32.13 10.38 0.97
N GLU A 535 31.07 10.31 1.77
CA GLU A 535 29.89 9.49 1.51
C GLU A 535 29.24 9.82 0.15
N GLU A 536 29.19 11.10 -0.22
CA GLU A 536 28.69 11.53 -1.53
C GLU A 536 29.50 10.99 -2.70
N LYS A 537 30.84 10.95 -2.54
CA LYS A 537 31.75 10.42 -3.56
C LYS A 537 31.66 8.90 -3.65
N ALA A 538 31.52 8.24 -2.50
CA ALA A 538 31.28 6.78 -2.44
C ALA A 538 29.96 6.41 -3.14
N GLU A 539 28.89 7.16 -2.93
CA GLU A 539 27.60 6.98 -3.62
C GLU A 539 27.73 7.19 -5.15
N LYS A 540 28.49 8.20 -5.59
CA LYS A 540 28.74 8.44 -7.01
C LYS A 540 29.52 7.29 -7.65
N ASN A 541 30.53 6.78 -6.95
CA ASN A 541 31.32 5.63 -7.39
C ASN A 541 30.45 4.35 -7.46
N LEU A 542 29.60 4.13 -6.46
CA LEU A 542 28.67 3.02 -6.45
C LEU A 542 27.70 3.08 -7.66
N ARG A 543 27.18 4.25 -8.00
CA ARG A 543 26.34 4.40 -9.21
C ARG A 543 27.08 4.03 -10.49
N LYS A 544 28.36 4.38 -10.59
CA LYS A 544 29.21 3.98 -11.73
C LYS A 544 29.40 2.47 -11.73
N TRP A 545 29.77 1.88 -10.60
CA TRP A 545 29.93 0.42 -10.46
C TRP A 545 28.63 -0.32 -10.83
N CYS A 546 27.47 0.17 -10.38
CA CYS A 546 26.19 -0.40 -10.75
C CYS A 546 25.96 -0.38 -12.28
N LYS A 547 26.29 0.74 -12.93
CA LYS A 547 26.18 0.86 -14.39
C LYS A 547 27.09 -0.13 -15.12
N ASP A 548 28.34 -0.27 -14.67
CA ASP A 548 29.32 -1.15 -15.26
C ASP A 548 28.95 -2.64 -15.10
N ASN A 549 28.19 -2.97 -14.03
CA ASN A 549 27.67 -4.31 -13.75
C ASN A 549 26.21 -4.50 -14.17
N TYR A 550 25.62 -3.58 -14.93
CA TYR A 550 24.22 -3.62 -15.36
C TYR A 550 23.20 -3.75 -14.22
N ILE A 551 23.51 -3.20 -13.05
CA ILE A 551 22.65 -3.21 -11.85
C ILE A 551 21.91 -1.88 -11.76
N ASN A 552 20.63 -1.93 -11.38
CA ASN A 552 19.87 -0.71 -11.12
C ASN A 552 20.29 -0.11 -9.77
N SER A 553 21.03 1.00 -9.81
CA SER A 553 21.55 1.67 -8.62
C SER A 553 20.45 2.20 -7.67
N ARG A 554 19.26 2.55 -8.19
CA ARG A 554 18.13 2.99 -7.38
C ARG A 554 17.52 1.82 -6.60
N SER A 555 17.33 0.66 -7.26
CA SER A 555 16.85 -0.55 -6.61
C SER A 555 17.82 -1.04 -5.54
N LEU A 556 19.13 -0.96 -5.81
CA LEU A 556 20.16 -1.31 -4.83
C LEU A 556 20.14 -0.37 -3.61
N LYS A 557 20.04 0.95 -3.82
CA LYS A 557 19.89 1.91 -2.72
C LYS A 557 18.67 1.60 -1.89
N HIS A 558 17.55 1.36 -2.54
CA HIS A 558 16.30 0.99 -1.88
C HIS A 558 16.44 -0.31 -1.06
N ALA A 559 17.11 -1.32 -1.58
CA ALA A 559 17.39 -2.56 -0.85
C ALA A 559 18.25 -2.31 0.42
N ARG A 560 19.26 -1.42 0.36
CA ARG A 560 20.06 -1.01 1.51
C ARG A 560 19.25 -0.27 2.57
N ASP A 561 18.37 0.63 2.14
CA ASP A 561 17.48 1.37 3.04
C ASP A 561 16.50 0.41 3.74
N ILE A 562 15.96 -0.56 3.00
CA ILE A 562 15.11 -1.64 3.54
C ILE A 562 15.88 -2.48 4.56
N HIS A 563 17.07 -2.95 4.22
CA HIS A 563 17.91 -3.76 5.11
C HIS A 563 18.17 -3.04 6.44
N SER A 564 18.59 -1.77 6.37
CA SER A 564 18.85 -0.94 7.56
C SER A 564 17.59 -0.74 8.43
N GLN A 565 16.43 -0.64 7.82
CA GLN A 565 15.16 -0.53 8.53
C GLN A 565 14.77 -1.84 9.21
N ILE A 566 14.96 -2.97 8.53
CA ILE A 566 14.69 -4.30 9.05
C ILE A 566 15.57 -4.58 10.27
N VAL A 567 16.88 -4.32 10.18
CA VAL A 567 17.82 -4.50 11.29
C VAL A 567 17.35 -3.71 12.51
N ARG A 568 17.04 -2.43 12.36
CA ARG A 568 16.52 -1.59 13.45
C ARG A 568 15.24 -2.15 14.06
N ASN A 569 14.30 -2.63 13.25
CA ASN A 569 13.05 -3.20 13.76
C ASN A 569 13.28 -4.49 14.54
N VAL A 570 14.18 -5.35 14.07
CA VAL A 570 14.55 -6.61 14.75
C VAL A 570 15.22 -6.30 16.12
N GLU A 571 16.11 -5.32 16.16
CA GLU A 571 16.75 -4.86 17.40
C GLU A 571 15.74 -4.27 18.38
N GLN A 572 14.77 -3.49 17.90
CA GLN A 572 13.67 -2.95 18.73
C GLN A 572 12.77 -4.04 19.30
N MET A 573 12.65 -5.18 18.63
CA MET A 573 11.92 -6.36 19.12
C MET A 573 12.75 -7.19 20.11
N GLY A 574 13.97 -6.75 20.47
CA GLY A 574 14.86 -7.47 21.39
C GLY A 574 15.50 -8.74 20.79
N LEU A 575 15.38 -8.94 19.47
CA LEU A 575 15.95 -10.09 18.79
C LEU A 575 17.41 -9.80 18.37
N ARG A 576 18.30 -10.78 18.53
CA ARG A 576 19.68 -10.66 18.05
C ARG A 576 19.72 -10.86 16.53
N VAL A 577 20.33 -9.91 15.83
CA VAL A 577 20.71 -10.08 14.43
C VAL A 577 21.98 -10.92 14.36
N THR A 578 21.90 -12.07 13.70
CA THR A 578 23.04 -12.97 13.48
C THR A 578 23.23 -13.19 11.98
N SER A 579 24.46 -13.46 11.58
CA SER A 579 24.81 -13.81 10.20
C SER A 579 25.07 -15.31 10.09
N CYS A 580 24.68 -15.91 8.97
CA CYS A 580 25.11 -17.25 8.60
C CYS A 580 26.41 -17.22 7.79
N GLU A 581 27.04 -16.06 7.64
CA GLU A 581 28.25 -15.83 6.85
C GLU A 581 28.14 -16.45 5.45
N ASP A 582 29.01 -17.42 5.10
CA ASP A 582 29.00 -18.09 3.80
C ASP A 582 28.32 -19.46 3.82
N ASP A 583 27.63 -19.81 4.92
CA ASP A 583 26.89 -21.07 5.00
C ASP A 583 25.61 -21.03 4.13
N THR A 584 25.78 -21.41 2.87
CA THR A 584 24.66 -21.49 1.92
C THR A 584 23.65 -22.57 2.27
N LEU A 585 24.04 -23.61 3.00
CA LEU A 585 23.16 -24.67 3.44
C LEU A 585 22.15 -24.14 4.46
N LEU A 586 22.65 -23.44 5.48
CA LEU A 586 21.81 -22.83 6.51
C LEU A 586 20.84 -21.83 5.90
N LEU A 587 21.32 -20.99 4.97
CA LEU A 587 20.46 -20.03 4.28
C LEU A 587 19.36 -20.71 3.47
N ARG A 588 19.66 -21.80 2.75
CA ARG A 588 18.65 -22.55 1.98
C ARG A 588 17.64 -23.25 2.88
N ARG A 589 18.05 -23.77 4.05
CA ARG A 589 17.11 -24.28 5.07
C ARG A 589 16.18 -23.19 5.58
N CYS A 590 16.71 -21.98 5.78
CA CYS A 590 15.92 -20.80 6.12
C CYS A 590 14.90 -20.44 5.03
N LEU A 591 15.31 -20.49 3.76
CA LEU A 591 14.42 -20.28 2.61
C LEU A 591 13.34 -21.37 2.53
N ALA A 592 13.71 -22.64 2.73
CA ALA A 592 12.75 -23.74 2.81
C ALA A 592 11.72 -23.51 3.92
N ALA A 593 12.16 -23.11 5.11
CA ALA A 593 11.28 -22.78 6.23
C ALA A 593 10.36 -21.57 5.97
N SER A 594 10.80 -20.62 5.13
CA SER A 594 10.02 -19.42 4.79
C SER A 594 9.04 -19.63 3.65
N PHE A 595 9.34 -20.58 2.75
CA PHE A 595 8.59 -20.83 1.51
C PHE A 595 8.09 -22.27 1.39
N PHE A 596 7.98 -23.02 2.50
CA PHE A 596 7.56 -24.42 2.47
C PHE A 596 6.21 -24.63 1.76
N LEU A 597 5.26 -23.70 1.85
CA LEU A 597 3.98 -23.77 1.12
C LEU A 597 4.13 -23.57 -0.41
N LYS A 598 5.27 -23.06 -0.86
CA LYS A 598 5.60 -22.78 -2.26
C LYS A 598 6.75 -23.65 -2.74
N ALA A 599 6.66 -24.95 -2.44
CA ALA A 599 7.61 -25.94 -2.89
C ALA A 599 7.06 -26.70 -4.10
N ALA A 600 7.96 -27.13 -5.00
CA ALA A 600 7.59 -27.91 -6.16
C ALA A 600 8.65 -28.97 -6.50
N MET A 601 8.16 -30.14 -6.94
CA MET A 601 8.96 -31.29 -7.33
C MET A 601 9.03 -31.43 -8.85
N LYS A 602 10.21 -31.73 -9.37
CA LYS A 602 10.42 -31.98 -10.78
C LYS A 602 9.69 -33.24 -11.22
N GLN A 603 9.02 -33.16 -12.36
CA GLN A 603 8.35 -34.27 -13.01
C GLN A 603 9.26 -34.89 -14.10
N PRO A 604 8.98 -36.14 -14.54
CA PRO A 604 9.77 -36.81 -15.59
C PRO A 604 9.84 -36.03 -16.91
N ASP A 605 8.82 -35.24 -17.25
CA ASP A 605 8.77 -34.39 -18.44
C ASP A 605 9.60 -33.10 -18.32
N GLY A 606 10.17 -32.86 -17.14
CA GLY A 606 10.98 -31.69 -16.83
C GLY A 606 10.17 -30.44 -16.44
N ALA A 607 8.84 -30.54 -16.30
CA ALA A 607 8.00 -29.57 -15.62
C ALA A 607 8.12 -29.76 -14.10
N TYR A 608 7.47 -28.91 -13.32
CA TYR A 608 7.41 -29.03 -11.86
C TYR A 608 5.96 -29.13 -11.41
N ARG A 609 5.71 -29.97 -10.42
CA ARG A 609 4.42 -30.04 -9.74
C ARG A 609 4.57 -29.37 -8.37
N VAL A 610 3.78 -28.33 -8.11
CA VAL A 610 3.68 -27.71 -6.78
C VAL A 610 3.12 -28.74 -5.82
N THR A 611 3.83 -29.02 -4.74
CA THR A 611 3.55 -30.15 -3.84
C THR A 611 2.17 -30.10 -3.21
N LEU A 612 1.72 -28.93 -2.76
CA LEU A 612 0.43 -28.78 -2.07
C LEU A 612 -0.75 -28.60 -3.03
N SER A 613 -0.58 -27.81 -4.09
CA SER A 613 -1.68 -27.50 -5.01
C SER A 613 -1.79 -28.46 -6.19
N GLY A 614 -0.77 -29.28 -6.45
CA GLY A 614 -0.70 -30.15 -7.63
C GLY A 614 -0.52 -29.40 -8.97
N LEU A 615 -0.43 -28.07 -8.95
CA LEU A 615 -0.31 -27.24 -10.14
C LEU A 615 0.98 -27.55 -10.91
N ILE A 616 0.87 -27.71 -12.23
CA ILE A 616 2.04 -27.89 -13.10
C ILE A 616 2.59 -26.51 -13.47
N VAL A 617 3.87 -26.32 -13.21
CA VAL A 617 4.57 -25.04 -13.44
C VAL A 617 5.93 -25.29 -14.11
N GLN A 618 6.50 -24.25 -14.69
CA GLN A 618 7.85 -24.27 -15.24
C GLN A 618 8.71 -23.19 -14.57
N ILE A 619 10.00 -23.42 -14.46
CA ILE A 619 10.94 -22.39 -14.03
C ILE A 619 10.98 -21.30 -15.10
N HIS A 620 10.83 -20.03 -14.71
CA HIS A 620 10.86 -18.91 -15.65
C HIS A 620 12.25 -18.80 -16.32
N PRO A 621 12.34 -18.48 -17.62
CA PRO A 621 13.62 -18.40 -18.36
C PRO A 621 14.63 -17.39 -17.80
N SER A 622 14.20 -16.44 -16.96
CA SER A 622 15.11 -15.49 -16.30
C SER A 622 15.83 -16.06 -15.09
N SER A 623 15.39 -17.20 -14.55
CA SER A 623 16.02 -17.85 -13.39
C SER A 623 17.38 -18.45 -13.76
N VAL A 624 18.34 -18.39 -12.84
CA VAL A 624 19.65 -19.07 -12.99
C VAL A 624 19.49 -20.59 -13.01
N LEU A 625 18.41 -21.13 -12.42
CA LEU A 625 18.10 -22.56 -12.37
C LEU A 625 17.32 -23.09 -13.59
N PHE A 626 16.96 -22.22 -14.53
CA PHE A 626 16.16 -22.61 -15.71
C PHE A 626 16.72 -23.81 -16.49
N ARG A 627 18.06 -23.87 -16.62
CA ARG A 627 18.75 -24.98 -17.31
C ARG A 627 19.11 -26.13 -16.38
N ALA A 628 19.42 -25.84 -15.12
CA ALA A 628 19.88 -26.83 -14.13
C ALA A 628 18.77 -27.78 -13.69
N LYS A 629 17.51 -27.28 -13.62
CA LYS A 629 16.30 -28.04 -13.30
C LYS A 629 16.49 -29.01 -12.11
N PRO A 630 16.78 -28.51 -10.90
CA PRO A 630 16.97 -29.34 -9.70
C PRO A 630 15.69 -30.11 -9.35
N GLU A 631 15.80 -31.20 -8.59
CA GLU A 631 14.68 -32.07 -8.26
C GLU A 631 13.63 -31.42 -7.39
N CYS A 632 14.03 -30.63 -6.38
CA CYS A 632 13.13 -29.91 -5.49
C CYS A 632 13.50 -28.44 -5.42
N ILE A 633 12.48 -27.59 -5.47
CA ILE A 633 12.62 -26.14 -5.45
C ILE A 633 11.61 -25.48 -4.50
N VAL A 634 12.02 -24.35 -3.95
CA VAL A 634 11.08 -23.34 -3.42
C VAL A 634 11.12 -22.11 -4.29
N PHE A 635 9.98 -21.43 -4.38
CA PHE A 635 9.82 -20.24 -5.20
C PHE A 635 9.03 -19.14 -4.48
N ASN A 636 9.24 -17.91 -4.89
CA ASN A 636 8.53 -16.78 -4.31
C ASN A 636 7.28 -16.39 -5.10
N GLU A 637 7.35 -16.37 -6.42
CA GLU A 637 6.36 -15.77 -7.30
C GLU A 637 5.89 -16.77 -8.35
N LEU A 638 4.55 -16.83 -8.52
CA LEU A 638 3.89 -17.55 -9.61
C LEU A 638 3.37 -16.54 -10.62
N VAL A 639 3.73 -16.73 -11.87
CA VAL A 639 3.32 -15.85 -12.98
C VAL A 639 2.58 -16.68 -14.02
N HIS A 640 1.34 -16.30 -14.31
CA HIS A 640 0.55 -16.88 -15.37
C HIS A 640 0.67 -16.02 -16.64
N THR A 641 1.10 -16.67 -17.72
CA THR A 641 1.03 -16.15 -19.08
C THR A 641 0.34 -17.25 -19.92
N ASN A 642 0.83 -17.57 -21.09
CA ASN A 642 0.37 -18.77 -21.83
C ASN A 642 0.70 -20.08 -21.10
N HIS A 643 1.67 -20.03 -20.18
CA HIS A 643 2.04 -21.10 -19.26
C HIS A 643 2.21 -20.54 -17.85
N SER A 644 2.17 -21.44 -16.85
CA SER A 644 2.43 -21.08 -15.45
C SER A 644 3.93 -21.15 -15.17
N TYR A 645 4.53 -20.03 -14.79
CA TYR A 645 5.95 -19.94 -14.46
C TYR A 645 6.19 -19.57 -13.01
N VAL A 646 7.24 -20.13 -12.42
CA VAL A 646 7.74 -19.74 -11.09
C VAL A 646 9.02 -18.92 -11.21
N ARG A 647 9.11 -17.85 -10.40
CA ARG A 647 10.26 -16.92 -10.35
C ARG A 647 10.86 -16.89 -8.95
N ASN A 648 12.09 -16.37 -8.89
CA ASN A 648 12.89 -16.32 -7.66
C ASN A 648 12.95 -17.71 -7.02
N VAL A 649 13.66 -18.59 -7.69
CA VAL A 649 13.68 -20.02 -7.39
C VAL A 649 14.99 -20.36 -6.67
N SER A 650 14.93 -21.19 -5.63
CA SER A 650 16.08 -21.82 -4.99
C SER A 650 15.91 -23.31 -4.90
N ARG A 651 17.00 -24.05 -5.12
CA ARG A 651 17.03 -25.49 -4.91
C ARG A 651 17.05 -25.81 -3.42
N ILE A 652 16.29 -26.79 -3.02
CA ILE A 652 16.27 -27.32 -1.64
C ILE A 652 16.33 -28.85 -1.66
N ASP A 653 16.51 -29.42 -0.48
CA ASP A 653 16.32 -30.84 -0.27
C ASP A 653 14.90 -31.09 0.19
N TYR A 654 14.22 -32.08 -0.40
CA TYR A 654 12.86 -32.44 -0.03
C TYR A 654 12.73 -32.87 1.45
N LEU A 655 13.75 -33.52 2.00
CA LEU A 655 13.78 -33.94 3.39
C LEU A 655 13.64 -32.78 4.36
N TRP A 656 14.11 -31.58 3.99
CA TRP A 656 13.93 -30.39 4.83
C TRP A 656 12.44 -29.99 4.94
N LEU A 657 11.65 -30.22 3.90
CA LEU A 657 10.19 -29.95 3.96
C LEU A 657 9.52 -30.92 4.90
N VAL A 658 9.93 -32.20 4.89
CA VAL A 658 9.43 -33.23 5.82
C VAL A 658 9.79 -32.90 7.27
N GLU A 659 11.02 -32.42 7.53
CA GLU A 659 11.45 -31.99 8.86
C GLU A 659 10.70 -30.74 9.35
N LEU A 660 10.43 -29.79 8.44
CA LEU A 660 9.82 -28.49 8.76
C LEU A 660 8.31 -28.55 8.92
N ALA A 661 7.64 -29.39 8.13
CA ALA A 661 6.19 -29.54 8.10
C ALA A 661 5.79 -31.00 7.84
N PRO A 662 6.05 -31.91 8.80
CA PRO A 662 5.85 -33.36 8.60
C PRO A 662 4.40 -33.74 8.27
N HIS A 663 3.43 -32.99 8.81
CA HIS A 663 2.01 -33.22 8.54
C HIS A 663 1.56 -32.85 7.11
N LEU A 664 2.37 -32.04 6.37
CA LEU A 664 2.10 -31.67 4.97
C LEU A 664 2.90 -32.52 3.99
N TYR A 665 4.10 -32.96 4.39
CA TYR A 665 5.08 -33.59 3.52
C TYR A 665 5.46 -35.01 3.92
N ALA A 666 4.90 -35.52 5.02
CA ALA A 666 5.11 -36.94 5.37
C ALA A 666 4.56 -37.82 4.25
N VAL A 667 5.36 -38.77 3.80
CA VAL A 667 4.91 -39.80 2.87
C VAL A 667 3.86 -40.64 3.61
N GLN A 668 2.64 -40.63 3.12
CA GLN A 668 1.68 -41.68 3.51
C GLN A 668 2.21 -42.97 2.90
N ASP A 669 2.74 -43.85 3.76
CA ASP A 669 3.10 -45.24 3.39
C ASP A 669 1.92 -45.98 2.78
#